data_8bfe1b28063c44e78bb746dd826b2d88
#
_entry.id   8bfe1b28063c44e78bb746dd826b2d88
#
_cell.length_a   1.000
_cell.length_b   1.000
_cell.length_c   1.000
_cell.angle_alpha   90.00
_cell.angle_beta   90.00
_cell.angle_gamma   90.00
#
_symmetry.space_group_name_H-M   'P 1'
#
loop_
_entity.id
_entity.type
_entity.pdbx_description
1 polymer ?
#
loop_
_entity_poly.entity_id
_entity_poly.type
_entity_poly.pdbx_seq_one_letter_code
_entity_poly.pdbx_strand_id
1 'polypeptide(L)'
;ELLHYLAEQRLVKPGYTFLQEELVGKAITAERERLATMLHTLLTSEECLALDALLTETDELYPITRLKRQPKDFSLGEMRREMIRGELLVHLYTVARRIVPHLDISREGITYYSSLVSYYSVFRLKQLDTWMVYLYLLCFVVHRYQRFNDHLLTCFIHLVKQYSDEAKATAKRAVYEYLGTRNHDLPKAGEVLKLFTAEYERSTPFWSVQEHAFTLLDRQRLTRVAEYMENSASCDETAFEWEHIDSMARRFKQHLRPLFRVIDLSATRVNAPIQEAIHFLKTAFQKDRSLRQIESGDFPTDFVPAREKRYLYQRNETGQKHIIPDRYEFLVYRLVRHRLEAGDLFCRDSVHFRSFEDDLVDDQQWANKEVLLARTGVALLAQPVQDHLDALKCQLEERLSTVNQRISAGENSHVHLTTTGKRKRWTLQYPTSTEPINHPIFETVPQVNMSSVLHFVNHHCHFMTCFEHVLGRYSKQTADERILSACLIAWATNMGLGRMGDISDIPFATLVSTSENFLRPETLKAANDCISNAIAALSIFRHYDLANVLHSSSDGQKFETALPTFNARYSPKYFGLHKGVVAYTLVANHVPVNAEMIGAHDHESQFVFDLLFNNTTDIHPQVHSTDTHGTNQVNFALLHLFGYQFAPRYKAIQEKLRTSLYGFKHPNQYGDVLLKPVRKLNTELIVEEWENLQRIFVSLALKTTTQSIIVHKLNSYARKNKTRQALWEYDNIISSLYLLDFVDSPRLRKNIQTALNRGESYHQLRRAVSYANFGKLRFTSEDDQHLWHECSRLVTNCIIFYNMTILSQLWARQEATQDMAHIAHISPVAWQNINFYGRYEFTKASEPINMEKIVEALAHHPILSMWAKEMPG
;
A
#
# COMPACT_ATOMS: atom_id res chain seq x y z
N GLU A 1 -15.98 -9.86 -19.81
CA GLU A 1 -17.12 -10.56 -19.15
C GLU A 1 -17.25 -12.01 -19.63
N LEU A 2 -17.34 -12.29 -20.94
CA LEU A 2 -17.50 -13.66 -21.45
C LEU A 2 -16.27 -14.52 -21.11
N LEU A 3 -15.02 -14.01 -21.22
CA LEU A 3 -13.81 -14.70 -20.81
C LEU A 3 -13.79 -15.00 -19.31
N HIS A 4 -14.22 -14.05 -18.50
CA HIS A 4 -14.34 -14.22 -17.06
C HIS A 4 -15.42 -15.25 -16.71
N TYR A 5 -16.59 -15.16 -17.35
CA TYR A 5 -17.67 -16.12 -17.19
C TYR A 5 -17.28 -17.54 -17.62
N LEU A 6 -16.60 -17.69 -18.77
CA LEU A 6 -16.14 -19.01 -19.25
C LEU A 6 -15.03 -19.60 -18.36
N ALA A 7 -14.16 -18.75 -17.81
CA ALA A 7 -13.13 -19.17 -16.86
C ALA A 7 -13.74 -19.54 -15.49
N GLU A 8 -14.67 -18.75 -14.97
CA GLU A 8 -15.37 -19.03 -13.71
C GLU A 8 -16.23 -20.31 -13.78
N GLN A 9 -16.88 -20.56 -14.91
CA GLN A 9 -17.75 -21.73 -15.07
C GLN A 9 -16.98 -23.02 -15.40
N ARG A 10 -15.64 -22.99 -15.50
CA ARG A 10 -14.80 -24.14 -15.90
C ARG A 10 -15.31 -24.87 -17.17
N LEU A 11 -16.03 -24.14 -18.02
CA LEU A 11 -16.57 -24.67 -19.28
C LEU A 11 -15.49 -24.88 -20.34
N VAL A 12 -14.28 -24.45 -20.01
CA VAL A 12 -13.09 -24.51 -20.87
C VAL A 12 -12.24 -25.69 -20.43
N LYS A 13 -12.35 -26.85 -21.11
CA LYS A 13 -11.47 -28.02 -20.89
C LYS A 13 -10.16 -27.86 -21.65
N PRO A 14 -8.99 -28.26 -21.05
CA PRO A 14 -7.73 -28.34 -21.77
C PRO A 14 -7.89 -29.29 -22.99
N GLY A 15 -7.54 -28.82 -24.19
CA GLY A 15 -7.65 -29.62 -25.40
C GLY A 15 -8.57 -29.03 -26.51
N TYR A 16 -9.37 -28.00 -26.19
CA TYR A 16 -10.21 -27.29 -27.17
C TYR A 16 -9.74 -25.84 -27.42
N THR A 17 -8.45 -25.54 -27.27
CA THR A 17 -7.87 -24.19 -27.36
C THR A 17 -8.28 -23.45 -28.64
N PHE A 18 -8.24 -24.09 -29.81
CA PHE A 18 -8.58 -23.43 -31.07
C PHE A 18 -10.06 -23.01 -31.17
N LEU A 19 -10.99 -23.86 -30.74
CA LEU A 19 -12.42 -23.56 -30.75
C LEU A 19 -12.78 -22.46 -29.73
N GLN A 20 -12.05 -22.41 -28.63
CA GLN A 20 -12.19 -21.41 -27.59
C GLN A 20 -11.71 -20.04 -28.03
N GLU A 21 -10.54 -19.97 -28.67
CA GLU A 21 -9.97 -18.75 -29.24
C GLU A 21 -10.89 -18.19 -30.33
N GLU A 22 -11.48 -19.05 -31.17
CA GLU A 22 -12.43 -18.64 -32.20
C GLU A 22 -13.75 -18.10 -31.60
N LEU A 23 -14.31 -18.78 -30.59
CA LEU A 23 -15.53 -18.34 -29.93
C LEU A 23 -15.33 -17.03 -29.16
N VAL A 24 -14.22 -16.91 -28.45
CA VAL A 24 -13.84 -15.68 -27.77
C VAL A 24 -13.60 -14.55 -28.77
N GLY A 25 -12.91 -14.83 -29.87
CA GLY A 25 -12.67 -13.86 -30.93
C GLY A 25 -13.97 -13.35 -31.58
N LYS A 26 -14.96 -14.24 -31.81
CA LYS A 26 -16.28 -13.88 -32.32
C LYS A 26 -17.09 -13.05 -31.32
N ALA A 27 -17.05 -13.40 -30.02
CA ALA A 27 -17.74 -12.66 -28.97
C ALA A 27 -17.15 -11.26 -28.80
N ILE A 28 -15.82 -11.11 -28.80
CA ILE A 28 -15.15 -9.81 -28.74
C ILE A 28 -15.52 -8.97 -29.98
N THR A 29 -15.62 -9.59 -31.16
CA THR A 29 -16.00 -8.88 -32.37
C THR A 29 -17.45 -8.38 -32.30
N ALA A 30 -18.37 -9.24 -31.91
CA ALA A 30 -19.78 -8.89 -31.77
C ALA A 30 -20.00 -7.77 -30.72
N GLU A 31 -19.27 -7.83 -29.60
CA GLU A 31 -19.34 -6.79 -28.59
C GLU A 31 -18.78 -5.46 -29.08
N ARG A 32 -17.68 -5.46 -29.85
CA ARG A 32 -17.16 -4.25 -30.47
C ARG A 32 -18.10 -3.64 -31.49
N GLU A 33 -18.78 -4.45 -32.30
CA GLU A 33 -19.80 -4.00 -33.25
C GLU A 33 -21.02 -3.40 -32.52
N ARG A 34 -21.45 -4.03 -31.42
CA ARG A 34 -22.50 -3.50 -30.55
C ARG A 34 -22.13 -2.12 -30.00
N LEU A 35 -20.92 -1.99 -29.41
CA LEU A 35 -20.42 -0.74 -28.85
C LEU A 35 -20.29 0.35 -29.91
N ALA A 36 -19.75 0.02 -31.12
CA ALA A 36 -19.65 0.95 -32.24
C ALA A 36 -21.02 1.47 -32.68
N THR A 37 -22.00 0.59 -32.79
CA THR A 37 -23.38 0.95 -33.17
C THR A 37 -24.01 1.88 -32.12
N MET A 38 -23.81 1.58 -30.84
CA MET A 38 -24.31 2.44 -29.75
C MET A 38 -23.64 3.82 -29.79
N LEU A 39 -22.34 3.89 -29.96
CA LEU A 39 -21.62 5.17 -30.06
C LEU A 39 -22.08 6.01 -31.24
N HIS A 40 -22.35 5.39 -32.39
CA HIS A 40 -22.91 6.07 -33.56
C HIS A 40 -24.25 6.76 -33.25
N THR A 41 -25.07 6.15 -32.38
CA THR A 41 -26.38 6.68 -32.00
C THR A 41 -26.28 7.74 -30.89
N LEU A 42 -25.29 7.64 -30.00
CA LEU A 42 -25.17 8.46 -28.78
C LEU A 42 -24.34 9.73 -28.98
N LEU A 43 -23.37 9.72 -29.93
CA LEU A 43 -22.47 10.82 -30.19
C LEU A 43 -23.05 11.75 -31.26
N THR A 44 -22.99 13.04 -31.00
CA THR A 44 -23.27 14.08 -31.99
C THR A 44 -22.04 14.38 -32.86
N SER A 45 -22.25 14.98 -34.04
CA SER A 45 -21.13 15.37 -34.92
C SER A 45 -20.15 16.36 -34.26
N GLU A 46 -20.65 17.24 -33.40
CA GLU A 46 -19.82 18.20 -32.67
C GLU A 46 -18.95 17.49 -31.61
N GLU A 47 -19.51 16.50 -30.93
CA GLU A 47 -18.78 15.69 -29.95
C GLU A 47 -17.71 14.80 -30.61
N CYS A 48 -18.00 14.25 -31.80
CA CYS A 48 -17.01 13.55 -32.61
C CYS A 48 -15.83 14.47 -32.98
N LEU A 49 -16.13 15.70 -33.45
CA LEU A 49 -15.09 16.68 -33.74
C LEU A 49 -14.24 17.05 -32.52
N ALA A 50 -14.87 17.13 -31.34
CA ALA A 50 -14.14 17.38 -30.08
C ALA A 50 -13.21 16.22 -29.69
N LEU A 51 -13.60 14.98 -29.97
CA LEU A 51 -12.73 13.80 -29.77
C LEU A 51 -11.60 13.76 -30.80
N ASP A 52 -11.86 14.08 -32.08
CA ASP A 52 -10.86 14.14 -33.13
C ASP A 52 -9.82 15.24 -32.87
N ALA A 53 -10.23 16.33 -32.25
CA ALA A 53 -9.32 17.41 -31.85
C ALA A 53 -8.21 16.93 -30.88
N LEU A 54 -8.44 15.88 -30.09
CA LEU A 54 -7.41 15.28 -29.24
C LEU A 54 -6.26 14.67 -30.06
N LEU A 55 -6.56 14.19 -31.24
CA LEU A 55 -5.63 13.56 -32.16
C LEU A 55 -5.16 14.50 -33.27
N THR A 56 -5.56 15.78 -33.24
CA THR A 56 -5.14 16.80 -34.21
C THR A 56 -3.97 17.59 -33.61
N GLU A 57 -2.94 17.85 -34.43
CA GLU A 57 -1.75 18.55 -33.99
C GLU A 57 -2.04 20.04 -33.79
N THR A 58 -1.68 20.54 -32.63
CA THR A 58 -1.76 21.94 -32.26
C THR A 58 -0.45 22.38 -31.61
N ASP A 59 0.18 23.48 -32.06
CA ASP A 59 1.46 23.97 -31.51
C ASP A 59 2.57 22.88 -31.44
N GLU A 60 2.77 22.12 -32.50
CA GLU A 60 3.74 21.00 -32.61
C GLU A 60 3.51 19.84 -31.63
N LEU A 61 2.37 19.79 -30.95
CA LEU A 61 2.02 18.72 -30.02
C LEU A 61 0.55 18.32 -30.14
N TYR A 62 0.29 17.03 -29.94
CA TYR A 62 -1.08 16.52 -29.88
C TYR A 62 -1.63 16.70 -28.46
N PRO A 63 -2.87 17.23 -28.28
CA PRO A 63 -3.49 17.39 -26.96
C PRO A 63 -3.50 16.11 -26.14
N ILE A 64 -3.77 14.96 -26.76
CA ILE A 64 -3.73 13.65 -26.09
C ILE A 64 -2.36 13.34 -25.46
N THR A 65 -1.26 13.76 -26.08
CA THR A 65 0.09 13.55 -25.54
C THR A 65 0.33 14.40 -24.28
N ARG A 66 -0.28 15.58 -24.21
CA ARG A 66 -0.26 16.39 -22.97
C ARG A 66 -1.08 15.73 -21.86
N LEU A 67 -2.25 15.17 -22.19
CA LEU A 67 -3.16 14.53 -21.24
C LEU A 67 -2.62 13.23 -20.67
N LYS A 68 -1.83 12.46 -21.42
CA LYS A 68 -1.17 11.24 -20.92
C LYS A 68 -0.14 11.51 -19.82
N ARG A 69 0.43 12.71 -19.77
CA ARG A 69 1.42 13.08 -18.75
C ARG A 69 0.77 13.18 -17.37
N GLN A 70 1.44 12.63 -16.35
CA GLN A 70 1.05 12.74 -14.96
C GLN A 70 1.93 13.76 -14.21
N PRO A 71 1.47 14.33 -13.09
CA PRO A 71 2.31 15.19 -12.27
C PRO A 71 3.42 14.37 -11.62
N LYS A 72 4.60 14.99 -11.49
CA LYS A 72 5.79 14.32 -10.90
C LYS A 72 5.85 14.47 -9.38
N ASP A 73 5.33 15.58 -8.84
CA ASP A 73 5.36 15.91 -7.43
C ASP A 73 4.23 16.87 -7.04
N PHE A 74 4.21 17.30 -5.79
CA PHE A 74 3.24 18.27 -5.25
C PHE A 74 3.71 19.71 -5.36
N SER A 75 4.70 20.02 -6.21
CA SER A 75 5.11 21.39 -6.43
C SER A 75 4.00 22.22 -7.08
N LEU A 76 3.96 23.51 -6.77
CA LEU A 76 2.97 24.42 -7.33
C LEU A 76 3.00 24.42 -8.86
N GLY A 77 4.19 24.30 -9.46
CA GLY A 77 4.36 24.23 -10.91
C GLY A 77 3.73 23.00 -11.54
N GLU A 78 3.95 21.81 -10.96
CA GLU A 78 3.33 20.56 -11.43
C GLU A 78 1.81 20.58 -11.25
N MET A 79 1.32 21.08 -10.11
CA MET A 79 -0.12 21.16 -9.86
C MET A 79 -0.82 22.18 -10.80
N ARG A 80 -0.18 23.29 -11.15
CA ARG A 80 -0.72 24.21 -12.17
C ARG A 80 -0.82 23.56 -13.55
N ARG A 81 0.20 22.77 -13.95
CA ARG A 81 0.13 22.01 -15.21
C ARG A 81 -0.98 20.96 -15.17
N GLU A 82 -1.19 20.32 -14.03
CA GLU A 82 -2.26 19.34 -13.86
C GLU A 82 -3.65 20.01 -13.91
N MET A 83 -3.84 21.19 -13.33
CA MET A 83 -5.08 21.96 -13.46
C MET A 83 -5.37 22.36 -14.91
N ILE A 84 -4.37 22.80 -15.68
CA ILE A 84 -4.52 23.09 -17.11
C ILE A 84 -4.96 21.83 -17.89
N ARG A 85 -4.40 20.65 -17.57
CA ARG A 85 -4.87 19.37 -18.16
C ARG A 85 -6.31 19.06 -17.78
N GLY A 86 -6.71 19.34 -16.55
CA GLY A 86 -8.08 19.20 -16.08
C GLY A 86 -9.06 20.09 -16.85
N GLU A 87 -8.71 21.34 -17.11
CA GLU A 87 -9.52 22.28 -17.91
C GLU A 87 -9.78 21.74 -19.33
N LEU A 88 -8.79 21.12 -19.96
CA LEU A 88 -8.95 20.47 -21.27
C LEU A 88 -9.88 19.24 -21.20
N LEU A 89 -9.97 18.58 -20.06
CA LEU A 89 -10.78 17.37 -19.88
C LEU A 89 -12.25 17.65 -19.53
N VAL A 90 -12.57 18.77 -18.89
CA VAL A 90 -13.92 19.05 -18.32
C VAL A 90 -15.03 18.89 -19.35
N HIS A 91 -14.89 19.51 -20.54
CA HIS A 91 -15.91 19.45 -21.60
C HIS A 91 -16.08 18.00 -22.10
N LEU A 92 -14.98 17.32 -22.41
CA LEU A 92 -14.98 15.93 -22.87
C LEU A 92 -15.51 14.98 -21.81
N TYR A 93 -15.20 15.23 -20.55
CA TYR A 93 -15.70 14.44 -19.43
C TYR A 93 -17.22 14.54 -19.29
N THR A 94 -17.79 15.72 -19.52
CA THR A 94 -19.27 15.89 -19.53
C THR A 94 -19.92 15.00 -20.58
N VAL A 95 -19.32 14.92 -21.78
CA VAL A 95 -19.76 14.02 -22.86
C VAL A 95 -19.58 12.56 -22.43
N ALA A 96 -18.40 12.18 -21.98
CA ALA A 96 -18.08 10.81 -21.59
C ALA A 96 -18.96 10.31 -20.43
N ARG A 97 -19.22 11.15 -19.42
CA ARG A 97 -20.10 10.83 -18.29
C ARG A 97 -21.55 10.56 -18.70
N ARG A 98 -22.04 11.20 -19.77
CA ARG A 98 -23.36 10.95 -20.33
C ARG A 98 -23.42 9.63 -21.09
N ILE A 99 -22.36 9.29 -21.82
CA ILE A 99 -22.36 8.17 -22.78
C ILE A 99 -21.92 6.86 -22.14
N VAL A 100 -20.78 6.85 -21.41
CA VAL A 100 -20.17 5.61 -20.92
C VAL A 100 -21.10 4.73 -20.07
N PRO A 101 -21.98 5.24 -19.19
CA PRO A 101 -22.94 4.40 -18.47
C PRO A 101 -23.92 3.63 -19.37
N HIS A 102 -24.26 4.18 -20.53
CA HIS A 102 -25.17 3.51 -21.48
C HIS A 102 -24.49 2.38 -22.27
N LEU A 103 -23.16 2.33 -22.27
CA LEU A 103 -22.41 1.29 -22.97
C LEU A 103 -22.38 -0.05 -22.22
N ASP A 104 -22.79 -0.07 -20.96
CA ASP A 104 -22.78 -1.25 -20.08
C ASP A 104 -21.39 -1.93 -20.02
N ILE A 105 -20.36 -1.12 -19.80
CA ILE A 105 -18.96 -1.57 -19.68
C ILE A 105 -18.57 -1.59 -18.20
N SER A 106 -17.97 -2.70 -17.76
CA SER A 106 -17.41 -2.81 -16.40
C SER A 106 -16.31 -1.78 -16.11
N ARG A 107 -16.00 -1.54 -14.85
CA ARG A 107 -14.90 -0.65 -14.44
C ARG A 107 -13.55 -1.15 -14.96
N GLU A 108 -13.33 -2.46 -14.91
CA GLU A 108 -12.13 -3.07 -15.47
C GLU A 108 -12.07 -2.85 -16.98
N GLY A 109 -13.21 -2.96 -17.69
CA GLY A 109 -13.31 -2.65 -19.11
C GLY A 109 -12.95 -1.20 -19.43
N ILE A 110 -13.46 -0.24 -18.65
CA ILE A 110 -13.09 1.19 -18.80
C ILE A 110 -11.59 1.38 -18.58
N THR A 111 -11.03 0.78 -17.52
CA THR A 111 -9.59 0.86 -17.22
C THR A 111 -8.76 0.24 -18.34
N TYR A 112 -9.18 -0.91 -18.87
CA TYR A 112 -8.51 -1.59 -19.99
C TYR A 112 -8.51 -0.71 -21.26
N TYR A 113 -9.66 -0.19 -21.69
CA TYR A 113 -9.71 0.67 -22.87
C TYR A 113 -8.95 1.99 -22.68
N SER A 114 -8.97 2.55 -21.48
CA SER A 114 -8.14 3.71 -21.12
C SER A 114 -6.64 3.42 -21.24
N SER A 115 -6.19 2.25 -20.77
CA SER A 115 -4.78 1.85 -20.82
C SER A 115 -4.27 1.73 -22.27
N LEU A 116 -5.11 1.29 -23.21
CA LEU A 116 -4.76 1.22 -24.63
C LEU A 116 -4.41 2.61 -25.20
N VAL A 117 -5.12 3.66 -24.79
CA VAL A 117 -4.77 5.04 -25.20
C VAL A 117 -3.39 5.43 -24.65
N SER A 118 -3.07 5.02 -23.43
CA SER A 118 -1.75 5.31 -22.83
C SER A 118 -0.60 4.65 -23.61
N TYR A 119 -0.79 3.42 -24.07
CA TYR A 119 0.22 2.66 -24.80
C TYR A 119 0.31 3.04 -26.27
N TYR A 120 -0.81 3.39 -26.93
CA TYR A 120 -0.81 3.69 -28.37
C TYR A 120 -0.22 5.07 -28.66
N SER A 121 0.63 5.15 -29.69
CA SER A 121 1.02 6.43 -30.30
C SER A 121 -0.19 7.06 -31.01
N VAL A 122 -0.16 8.37 -31.23
CA VAL A 122 -1.20 9.06 -32.00
C VAL A 122 -1.35 8.50 -33.40
N PHE A 123 -0.24 8.16 -34.04
CA PHE A 123 -0.22 7.52 -35.36
C PHE A 123 -0.99 6.18 -35.35
N ARG A 124 -0.79 5.35 -34.34
CA ARG A 124 -1.52 4.08 -34.17
C ARG A 124 -3.02 4.28 -33.91
N LEU A 125 -3.39 5.22 -33.06
CA LEU A 125 -4.80 5.54 -32.82
C LEU A 125 -5.50 5.93 -34.11
N LYS A 126 -4.86 6.72 -34.97
CA LYS A 126 -5.43 7.14 -36.27
C LYS A 126 -5.55 6.01 -37.30
N GLN A 127 -4.92 4.87 -37.09
CA GLN A 127 -5.02 3.69 -37.96
C GLN A 127 -6.14 2.72 -37.56
N LEU A 128 -6.72 2.88 -36.38
CA LEU A 128 -7.84 2.06 -35.91
C LEU A 128 -9.16 2.54 -36.49
N ASP A 129 -10.17 1.66 -36.39
CA ASP A 129 -11.55 2.06 -36.66
C ASP A 129 -11.99 3.26 -35.81
N THR A 130 -12.62 4.24 -36.45
CA THR A 130 -12.99 5.51 -35.82
C THR A 130 -13.84 5.34 -34.56
N TRP A 131 -14.81 4.42 -34.58
CA TRP A 131 -15.70 4.21 -33.43
C TRP A 131 -15.00 3.53 -32.27
N MET A 132 -14.05 2.67 -32.56
CA MET A 132 -13.18 2.07 -31.56
C MET A 132 -12.26 3.11 -30.91
N VAL A 133 -11.73 4.05 -31.70
CA VAL A 133 -10.94 5.17 -31.18
C VAL A 133 -11.77 6.01 -30.25
N TYR A 134 -13.01 6.35 -30.62
CA TYR A 134 -13.91 7.12 -29.76
C TYR A 134 -14.23 6.37 -28.46
N LEU A 135 -14.45 5.06 -28.50
CA LEU A 135 -14.60 4.24 -27.29
C LEU A 135 -13.39 4.39 -26.36
N TYR A 136 -12.20 4.20 -26.91
CA TYR A 136 -10.96 4.29 -26.13
C TYR A 136 -10.76 5.69 -25.55
N LEU A 137 -10.99 6.73 -26.35
CA LEU A 137 -10.85 8.11 -25.91
C LEU A 137 -11.89 8.47 -24.82
N LEU A 138 -13.14 8.03 -24.94
CA LEU A 138 -14.15 8.26 -23.90
C LEU A 138 -13.79 7.56 -22.59
N CYS A 139 -13.35 6.30 -22.65
CA CYS A 139 -12.86 5.58 -21.46
C CYS A 139 -11.62 6.24 -20.87
N PHE A 140 -10.69 6.71 -21.72
CA PHE A 140 -9.51 7.45 -21.28
C PHE A 140 -9.88 8.77 -20.59
N VAL A 141 -10.82 9.53 -21.15
CA VAL A 141 -11.27 10.81 -20.58
C VAL A 141 -11.89 10.57 -19.20
N VAL A 142 -12.75 9.55 -19.04
CA VAL A 142 -13.33 9.21 -17.73
C VAL A 142 -12.25 8.89 -16.72
N HIS A 143 -11.40 7.94 -17.04
CA HIS A 143 -10.33 7.47 -16.14
C HIS A 143 -9.34 8.60 -15.82
N ARG A 144 -8.93 9.39 -16.83
CA ARG A 144 -7.96 10.45 -16.67
C ARG A 144 -8.50 11.63 -15.82
N TYR A 145 -9.79 11.96 -15.98
CA TYR A 145 -10.43 13.00 -15.18
C TYR A 145 -10.61 12.56 -13.71
N GLN A 146 -10.95 11.30 -13.49
CA GLN A 146 -10.99 10.75 -12.14
C GLN A 146 -9.61 10.79 -11.46
N ARG A 147 -8.54 10.39 -12.16
CA ARG A 147 -7.17 10.51 -11.66
C ARG A 147 -6.72 11.96 -11.46
N PHE A 148 -7.18 12.87 -12.30
CA PHE A 148 -6.94 14.31 -12.10
C PHE A 148 -7.48 14.78 -10.75
N ASN A 149 -8.72 14.42 -10.41
CA ASN A 149 -9.30 14.76 -9.11
C ASN A 149 -8.53 14.10 -7.96
N ASP A 150 -8.14 12.83 -8.12
CA ASP A 150 -7.32 12.13 -7.13
C ASP A 150 -5.97 12.82 -6.90
N HIS A 151 -5.31 13.30 -7.95
CA HIS A 151 -4.04 14.04 -7.84
C HIS A 151 -4.21 15.34 -7.06
N LEU A 152 -5.25 16.14 -7.36
CA LEU A 152 -5.51 17.38 -6.65
C LEU A 152 -5.86 17.13 -5.18
N LEU A 153 -6.72 16.16 -4.90
CA LEU A 153 -7.14 15.80 -3.54
C LEU A 153 -5.97 15.26 -2.72
N THR A 154 -5.17 14.36 -3.29
CA THR A 154 -3.98 13.82 -2.64
C THR A 154 -2.97 14.92 -2.32
N CYS A 155 -2.74 15.84 -3.26
CA CYS A 155 -1.88 17.00 -3.03
C CYS A 155 -2.43 17.91 -1.92
N PHE A 156 -3.73 18.22 -1.95
CA PHE A 156 -4.39 19.03 -0.92
C PHE A 156 -4.25 18.39 0.48
N ILE A 157 -4.59 17.13 0.62
CA ILE A 157 -4.47 16.37 1.88
C ILE A 157 -3.02 16.37 2.38
N HIS A 158 -2.06 16.11 1.48
CA HIS A 158 -0.64 16.11 1.82
C HIS A 158 -0.16 17.47 2.33
N LEU A 159 -0.48 18.55 1.64
CA LEU A 159 -0.07 19.89 2.02
C LEU A 159 -0.69 20.34 3.34
N VAL A 160 -1.99 20.08 3.55
CA VAL A 160 -2.66 20.39 4.82
C VAL A 160 -2.02 19.62 5.97
N LYS A 161 -1.70 18.34 5.76
CA LYS A 161 -0.97 17.52 6.75
C LYS A 161 0.40 18.09 7.04
N GLN A 162 1.16 18.43 6.01
CA GLN A 162 2.51 18.99 6.14
C GLN A 162 2.51 20.28 6.99
N TYR A 163 1.60 21.22 6.70
CA TYR A 163 1.48 22.45 7.49
C TYR A 163 1.04 22.19 8.93
N SER A 164 0.12 21.25 9.15
CA SER A 164 -0.31 20.87 10.48
C SER A 164 0.82 20.20 11.28
N ASP A 165 1.59 19.33 10.67
CA ASP A 165 2.71 18.63 11.33
C ASP A 165 3.87 19.58 11.64
N GLU A 166 4.16 20.56 10.75
CA GLU A 166 5.14 21.63 10.95
C GLU A 166 4.73 22.50 12.15
N ALA A 167 3.45 22.90 12.21
CA ALA A 167 2.92 23.70 13.31
C ALA A 167 3.02 22.96 14.66
N LYS A 168 2.63 21.68 14.70
CA LYS A 168 2.74 20.84 15.91
C LYS A 168 4.19 20.63 16.35
N ALA A 169 5.10 20.40 15.42
CA ALA A 169 6.51 20.22 15.76
C ALA A 169 7.12 21.50 16.35
N THR A 170 6.74 22.66 15.81
CA THR A 170 7.19 23.95 16.33
C THR A 170 6.56 24.29 17.68
N ALA A 171 5.25 24.03 17.85
CA ALA A 171 4.58 24.18 19.12
C ALA A 171 5.21 23.33 20.24
N LYS A 172 5.55 22.07 19.96
CA LYS A 172 6.27 21.20 20.90
C LYS A 172 7.62 21.78 21.31
N ARG A 173 8.39 22.33 20.36
CA ARG A 173 9.68 22.99 20.67
C ARG A 173 9.45 24.19 21.60
N ALA A 174 8.46 25.04 21.29
CA ALA A 174 8.11 26.17 22.15
C ALA A 174 7.72 25.75 23.56
N VAL A 175 6.95 24.66 23.71
CA VAL A 175 6.63 24.05 25.01
C VAL A 175 7.90 23.57 25.73
N TYR A 176 8.81 22.90 25.05
CA TYR A 176 10.08 22.46 25.66
C TYR A 176 10.96 23.64 26.12
N GLU A 177 11.03 24.71 25.33
CA GLU A 177 11.75 25.93 25.67
C GLU A 177 11.11 26.62 26.90
N TYR A 178 9.77 26.72 26.91
CA TYR A 178 9.00 27.24 28.04
C TYR A 178 9.27 26.45 29.32
N LEU A 179 9.18 25.11 29.25
CA LEU A 179 9.45 24.24 30.42
C LEU A 179 10.91 24.30 30.84
N GLY A 180 11.85 24.43 29.90
CA GLY A 180 13.27 24.66 30.19
C GLY A 180 13.49 25.94 30.95
N THR A 181 12.89 27.05 30.51
CA THR A 181 12.93 28.35 31.23
C THR A 181 12.34 28.25 32.62
N ARG A 182 11.17 27.58 32.75
CA ARG A 182 10.51 27.41 34.08
C ARG A 182 11.34 26.56 35.04
N ASN A 183 11.88 25.43 34.58
CA ASN A 183 12.47 24.43 35.48
C ASN A 183 13.96 24.67 35.75
N HIS A 184 14.68 25.31 34.84
CA HIS A 184 16.16 25.48 34.91
C HIS A 184 16.58 26.94 35.06
N ASP A 185 15.96 27.86 34.32
CA ASP A 185 16.40 29.25 34.28
C ASP A 185 15.77 30.11 35.36
N LEU A 186 14.51 29.85 35.70
CA LEU A 186 13.81 30.59 36.76
C LEU A 186 14.44 30.43 38.16
N PRO A 187 14.86 29.23 38.60
CA PRO A 187 15.63 29.11 39.85
C PRO A 187 16.93 29.88 39.84
N LYS A 188 17.68 29.87 38.71
CA LYS A 188 18.93 30.64 38.58
C LYS A 188 18.68 32.14 38.51
N ALA A 189 17.59 32.58 37.90
CA ALA A 189 17.16 33.97 37.96
C ALA A 189 16.86 34.42 39.40
N GLY A 190 16.31 33.51 40.20
CA GLY A 190 16.16 33.75 41.66
C GLY A 190 17.50 33.99 42.39
N GLU A 191 18.57 33.28 41.95
CA GLU A 191 19.94 33.52 42.46
C GLU A 191 20.46 34.89 41.99
N VAL A 192 20.20 35.27 40.76
CA VAL A 192 20.54 36.61 40.22
C VAL A 192 19.79 37.72 40.99
N LEU A 193 18.52 37.55 41.34
CA LEU A 193 17.76 38.48 42.14
C LEU A 193 18.33 38.65 43.57
N LYS A 194 18.89 37.58 44.15
CA LYS A 194 19.55 37.64 45.44
C LYS A 194 20.81 38.54 45.48
N LEU A 195 21.45 38.72 44.29
CA LEU A 195 22.59 39.65 44.21
C LEU A 195 22.16 41.08 44.54
N PHE A 196 20.92 41.50 44.25
CA PHE A 196 20.40 42.85 44.58
C PHE A 196 19.96 43.00 46.04
N THR A 197 19.84 41.87 46.78
CA THR A 197 19.55 41.89 48.21
C THR A 197 20.77 41.67 49.09
N ALA A 198 21.95 41.41 48.43
CA ALA A 198 23.23 41.25 49.11
C ALA A 198 23.78 42.64 49.57
N GLU A 199 24.50 42.66 50.71
CA GLU A 199 25.19 43.87 51.15
C GLU A 199 26.47 44.08 50.35
N TYR A 200 26.57 45.22 49.65
CA TYR A 200 27.75 45.64 48.89
C TYR A 200 28.32 46.93 49.47
N GLU A 201 29.63 47.12 49.32
CA GLU A 201 30.25 48.44 49.62
C GLU A 201 29.74 49.49 48.64
N ARG A 202 29.57 50.72 49.10
CA ARG A 202 29.06 51.84 48.31
C ARG A 202 29.91 52.13 47.06
N SER A 203 31.15 51.69 47.04
CA SER A 203 32.12 51.83 45.93
C SER A 203 32.00 50.74 44.88
N THR A 204 31.18 49.65 45.09
CA THR A 204 31.05 48.54 44.15
C THR A 204 30.32 49.02 42.88
N PRO A 205 31.01 49.00 41.73
CA PRO A 205 30.38 49.46 40.50
C PRO A 205 29.32 48.49 40.00
N PHE A 206 28.23 48.96 39.42
CA PHE A 206 27.12 48.16 38.96
C PHE A 206 27.52 47.11 37.90
N TRP A 207 28.50 47.43 37.03
CA TRP A 207 28.96 46.46 36.04
C TRP A 207 29.55 45.16 36.65
N SER A 208 30.15 45.25 37.83
CA SER A 208 30.66 44.06 38.54
C SER A 208 29.55 43.14 39.03
N VAL A 209 28.45 43.70 39.50
CA VAL A 209 27.24 42.95 39.87
C VAL A 209 26.59 42.35 38.66
N GLN A 210 26.55 43.08 37.56
CA GLN A 210 26.00 42.61 36.26
C GLN A 210 26.84 41.45 35.66
N GLU A 211 28.20 41.55 35.76
CA GLU A 211 29.08 40.50 35.31
C GLU A 211 28.85 39.22 36.13
N HIS A 212 28.75 39.33 37.44
CA HIS A 212 28.42 38.21 38.33
C HIS A 212 27.05 37.62 38.00
N ALA A 213 26.01 38.44 37.73
CA ALA A 213 24.73 37.97 37.28
C ALA A 213 24.81 37.15 35.98
N PHE A 214 25.64 37.60 35.01
CA PHE A 214 25.80 36.90 33.74
C PHE A 214 26.64 35.63 33.84
N THR A 215 27.44 35.42 34.93
CA THR A 215 28.07 34.12 35.19
C THR A 215 27.06 33.07 35.68
N LEU A 216 26.02 33.52 36.40
CA LEU A 216 24.96 32.65 36.93
C LEU A 216 23.96 32.28 35.79
N LEU A 217 23.57 33.26 35.00
CA LEU A 217 22.63 33.11 33.88
C LEU A 217 22.98 34.12 32.78
N ASP A 218 23.33 33.63 31.56
CA ASP A 218 23.71 34.52 30.48
C ASP A 218 22.58 35.49 30.11
N ARG A 219 22.98 36.59 29.45
CA ARG A 219 22.10 37.72 29.13
C ARG A 219 20.86 37.28 28.37
N GLN A 220 21.01 36.38 27.39
CA GLN A 220 19.88 35.94 26.56
C GLN A 220 18.88 35.12 27.37
N ARG A 221 19.38 34.23 28.23
CA ARG A 221 18.52 33.42 29.10
C ARG A 221 17.85 34.27 30.18
N LEU A 222 18.55 35.25 30.73
CA LEU A 222 17.96 36.17 31.73
C LEU A 222 16.86 37.04 31.08
N THR A 223 17.05 37.53 29.85
CA THR A 223 16.00 38.25 29.10
C THR A 223 14.77 37.35 28.90
N ARG A 224 14.95 36.10 28.48
CA ARG A 224 13.84 35.14 28.35
C ARG A 224 13.10 34.88 29.66
N VAL A 225 13.81 34.83 30.77
CA VAL A 225 13.13 34.70 32.11
C VAL A 225 12.36 35.96 32.47
N ALA A 226 12.86 37.14 32.15
CA ALA A 226 12.14 38.38 32.35
C ALA A 226 10.84 38.42 31.52
N GLU A 227 10.92 38.12 30.23
CA GLU A 227 9.77 37.98 29.32
C GLU A 227 8.76 36.92 29.84
N TYR A 228 9.26 35.80 30.36
CA TYR A 228 8.44 34.77 30.99
C TYR A 228 7.70 35.24 32.22
N MET A 229 8.35 36.05 33.05
CA MET A 229 7.74 36.62 34.26
C MET A 229 6.69 37.70 33.95
N GLU A 230 6.95 38.50 32.90
CA GLU A 230 6.02 39.55 32.44
C GLU A 230 4.78 38.93 31.77
N ASN A 231 4.97 37.87 31.00
CA ASN A 231 3.92 37.17 30.27
C ASN A 231 3.48 35.95 31.08
N SER A 232 2.61 36.10 32.10
CA SER A 232 2.04 35.01 32.91
C SER A 232 1.10 34.08 32.07
N ALA A 233 1.34 33.88 30.79
CA ALA A 233 0.56 33.04 29.88
C ALA A 233 0.69 31.57 30.25
N SER A 234 -0.41 30.87 30.38
CA SER A 234 -0.44 29.41 30.52
C SER A 234 0.23 28.75 29.30
N CYS A 235 1.08 27.73 29.53
CA CYS A 235 1.69 26.95 28.45
C CYS A 235 0.61 26.16 27.68
N ASP A 236 0.09 26.75 26.60
CA ASP A 236 -0.94 26.19 25.76
C ASP A 236 -0.32 25.77 24.41
N GLU A 237 0.01 24.46 24.27
CA GLU A 237 0.59 23.91 23.04
C GLU A 237 -0.28 24.23 21.82
N THR A 238 -1.61 24.25 21.98
CA THR A 238 -2.53 24.54 20.88
C THR A 238 -2.47 26.03 20.48
N ALA A 239 -2.26 26.94 21.43
CA ALA A 239 -2.05 28.35 21.11
C ALA A 239 -0.78 28.54 20.26
N PHE A 240 0.35 27.94 20.64
CA PHE A 240 1.58 27.97 19.86
C PHE A 240 1.42 27.34 18.45
N GLU A 241 0.62 26.26 18.33
CA GLU A 241 0.28 25.67 17.02
C GLU A 241 -0.41 26.72 16.13
N TRP A 242 -1.42 27.46 16.64
CA TRP A 242 -2.14 28.45 15.88
C TRP A 242 -1.30 29.68 15.56
N GLU A 243 -0.44 30.15 16.44
CA GLU A 243 0.51 31.25 16.17
C GLU A 243 1.47 30.88 15.03
N HIS A 244 1.94 29.65 15.00
CA HIS A 244 2.79 29.20 13.90
C HIS A 244 2.02 29.11 12.58
N ILE A 245 0.75 28.68 12.60
CA ILE A 245 -0.13 28.68 11.41
C ILE A 245 -0.30 30.10 10.88
N ASP A 246 -0.49 31.11 11.74
CA ASP A 246 -0.57 32.51 11.34
C ASP A 246 0.69 32.96 10.61
N SER A 247 1.86 32.56 11.09
CA SER A 247 3.15 32.91 10.45
C SER A 247 3.29 32.28 9.05
N MET A 248 2.64 31.14 8.81
CA MET A 248 2.64 30.44 7.52
C MET A 248 1.50 30.87 6.59
N ALA A 249 0.63 31.81 6.99
CA ALA A 249 -0.60 32.11 6.27
C ALA A 249 -0.40 32.45 4.78
N ARG A 250 0.64 33.24 4.44
CA ARG A 250 0.96 33.56 3.04
C ARG A 250 1.30 32.29 2.24
N ARG A 251 2.10 31.37 2.83
CA ARG A 251 2.59 30.17 2.20
C ARG A 251 1.48 29.15 1.96
N PHE A 252 0.66 28.83 2.97
CA PHE A 252 -0.42 27.87 2.79
C PHE A 252 -1.51 28.38 1.83
N LYS A 253 -1.85 29.68 1.84
CA LYS A 253 -2.80 30.28 0.88
C LYS A 253 -2.32 30.14 -0.55
N GLN A 254 -1.04 30.41 -0.82
CA GLN A 254 -0.45 30.31 -2.15
C GLN A 254 -0.55 28.87 -2.70
N HIS A 255 -0.43 27.85 -1.84
CA HIS A 255 -0.45 26.45 -2.25
C HIS A 255 -1.86 25.86 -2.26
N LEU A 256 -2.69 26.13 -1.26
CA LEU A 256 -3.97 25.43 -1.06
C LEU A 256 -5.14 26.09 -1.78
N ARG A 257 -5.20 27.43 -1.88
CA ARG A 257 -6.32 28.12 -2.53
C ARG A 257 -6.53 27.73 -3.99
N PRO A 258 -5.49 27.64 -4.85
CA PRO A 258 -5.66 27.20 -6.23
C PRO A 258 -6.30 25.81 -6.33
N LEU A 259 -5.85 24.86 -5.52
CA LEU A 259 -6.40 23.50 -5.45
C LEU A 259 -7.86 23.51 -4.97
N PHE A 260 -8.12 24.23 -3.86
CA PHE A 260 -9.44 24.29 -3.23
C PHE A 260 -10.51 24.92 -4.14
N ARG A 261 -10.13 25.87 -5.01
CA ARG A 261 -11.04 26.46 -6.02
C ARG A 261 -11.53 25.43 -7.03
N VAL A 262 -10.66 24.53 -7.46
CA VAL A 262 -10.92 23.56 -8.55
C VAL A 262 -11.59 22.29 -8.05
N ILE A 263 -11.18 21.77 -6.88
CA ILE A 263 -11.72 20.51 -6.32
C ILE A 263 -13.23 20.66 -6.08
N ASP A 264 -14.03 19.76 -6.66
CA ASP A 264 -15.48 19.69 -6.38
C ASP A 264 -15.78 18.70 -5.25
N LEU A 265 -16.43 19.19 -4.18
CA LEU A 265 -16.70 18.44 -2.97
C LEU A 265 -18.20 18.38 -2.70
N SER A 266 -18.68 17.19 -2.38
CA SER A 266 -20.00 16.90 -1.85
C SER A 266 -19.89 16.41 -0.40
N ALA A 267 -20.97 16.56 0.37
CA ALA A 267 -21.02 16.15 1.77
C ALA A 267 -22.22 15.26 2.05
N THR A 268 -22.09 14.40 3.06
CA THR A 268 -23.24 13.73 3.66
C THR A 268 -24.14 14.75 4.39
N ARG A 269 -25.43 14.43 4.62
CA ARG A 269 -26.37 15.34 5.28
C ARG A 269 -25.88 15.85 6.65
N VAL A 270 -25.20 15.00 7.42
CA VAL A 270 -24.64 15.35 8.71
C VAL A 270 -23.54 16.40 8.61
N ASN A 271 -22.87 16.48 7.48
CA ASN A 271 -21.76 17.38 7.18
C ASN A 271 -22.17 18.65 6.39
N ALA A 272 -23.47 18.96 6.30
CA ALA A 272 -23.99 20.16 5.65
C ALA A 272 -23.32 21.46 6.18
N PRO A 273 -23.07 21.66 7.51
CA PRO A 273 -22.45 22.88 7.99
C PRO A 273 -21.02 23.12 7.44
N ILE A 274 -20.21 22.09 7.27
CA ILE A 274 -18.88 22.25 6.65
C ILE A 274 -18.98 22.45 5.14
N GLN A 275 -20.00 21.89 4.47
CA GLN A 275 -20.28 22.17 3.05
C GLN A 275 -20.60 23.63 2.83
N GLU A 276 -21.35 24.26 3.75
CA GLU A 276 -21.64 25.69 3.72
C GLU A 276 -20.36 26.53 3.84
N ALA A 277 -19.46 26.16 4.76
CA ALA A 277 -18.17 26.83 4.90
C ALA A 277 -17.28 26.68 3.65
N ILE A 278 -17.29 25.52 3.01
CA ILE A 278 -16.59 25.28 1.73
C ILE A 278 -17.16 26.22 0.64
N HIS A 279 -18.49 26.27 0.51
CA HIS A 279 -19.14 27.14 -0.45
C HIS A 279 -18.86 28.62 -0.21
N PHE A 280 -18.92 29.05 1.05
CA PHE A 280 -18.57 30.41 1.47
C PHE A 280 -17.15 30.80 1.05
N LEU A 281 -16.15 29.96 1.37
CA LEU A 281 -14.76 30.25 0.98
C LEU A 281 -14.57 30.25 -0.54
N LYS A 282 -15.15 29.29 -1.25
CA LYS A 282 -15.08 29.24 -2.73
C LYS A 282 -15.69 30.49 -3.37
N THR A 283 -16.85 30.92 -2.89
CA THR A 283 -17.52 32.12 -3.37
C THR A 283 -16.67 33.38 -3.12
N ALA A 284 -16.09 33.49 -1.92
CA ALA A 284 -15.18 34.61 -1.61
C ALA A 284 -13.95 34.63 -2.55
N PHE A 285 -13.36 33.45 -2.80
CA PHE A 285 -12.19 33.33 -3.68
C PHE A 285 -12.49 33.57 -5.16
N GLN A 286 -13.67 33.16 -5.64
CA GLN A 286 -14.12 33.43 -7.02
C GLN A 286 -14.33 34.91 -7.29
N LYS A 287 -14.83 35.65 -6.28
CA LYS A 287 -15.04 37.10 -6.34
C LYS A 287 -13.79 37.90 -5.98
N ASP A 288 -12.65 37.25 -5.77
CA ASP A 288 -11.40 37.85 -5.25
C ASP A 288 -11.60 38.75 -4.00
N ARG A 289 -12.65 38.44 -3.21
CA ARG A 289 -12.97 39.20 -2.00
C ARG A 289 -12.03 38.79 -0.85
N SER A 290 -11.39 39.76 -0.22
CA SER A 290 -10.55 39.50 0.95
C SER A 290 -11.41 39.06 2.14
N LEU A 291 -11.08 37.93 2.77
CA LEU A 291 -11.77 37.43 3.98
C LEU A 291 -11.69 38.43 5.15
N ARG A 292 -10.70 39.33 5.15
CA ARG A 292 -10.55 40.40 6.17
C ARG A 292 -11.59 41.52 6.03
N GLN A 293 -12.28 41.59 4.86
CA GLN A 293 -13.31 42.59 4.57
C GLN A 293 -14.73 42.05 4.85
N ILE A 294 -14.83 40.79 5.31
CA ILE A 294 -16.11 40.17 5.60
C ILE A 294 -16.38 40.33 7.11
N GLU A 295 -17.61 40.66 7.46
CA GLU A 295 -18.03 40.76 8.87
C GLU A 295 -17.99 39.40 9.57
N SER A 296 -17.61 39.39 10.83
CA SER A 296 -17.48 38.13 11.60
C SER A 296 -18.78 37.33 11.73
N GLY A 297 -19.94 38.01 11.64
CA GLY A 297 -21.26 37.39 11.65
C GLY A 297 -21.60 36.59 10.40
N ASP A 298 -20.95 36.91 9.27
CA ASP A 298 -21.22 36.29 7.98
C ASP A 298 -20.46 34.94 7.82
N PHE A 299 -19.50 34.65 8.71
CA PHE A 299 -18.76 33.39 8.64
C PHE A 299 -19.59 32.23 9.15
N PRO A 300 -19.83 31.14 8.37
CA PRO A 300 -20.43 29.92 8.89
C PRO A 300 -19.55 29.30 9.95
N THR A 301 -20.08 29.06 11.16
CA THR A 301 -19.32 28.54 12.32
C THR A 301 -19.91 27.31 12.98
N ASP A 302 -21.04 26.80 12.50
CA ASP A 302 -21.74 25.65 13.10
C ASP A 302 -20.93 24.35 13.05
N PHE A 303 -20.02 24.22 12.10
CA PHE A 303 -19.11 23.09 11.97
C PHE A 303 -17.92 23.14 12.95
N VAL A 304 -17.68 24.27 13.62
CA VAL A 304 -16.48 24.51 14.43
C VAL A 304 -16.56 23.74 15.75
N PRO A 305 -15.59 22.82 16.05
CA PRO A 305 -15.56 22.14 17.34
C PRO A 305 -15.42 23.12 18.51
N ALA A 306 -16.11 22.85 19.61
CA ALA A 306 -16.11 23.72 20.79
C ALA A 306 -14.69 24.07 21.31
N ARG A 307 -13.76 23.09 21.27
CA ARG A 307 -12.37 23.25 21.68
C ARG A 307 -11.57 24.23 20.82
N GLU A 308 -11.95 24.39 19.53
CA GLU A 308 -11.25 25.24 18.57
C GLU A 308 -11.79 26.67 18.59
N LYS A 309 -13.02 26.89 19.06
CA LYS A 309 -13.67 28.21 19.04
C LYS A 309 -12.83 29.29 19.71
N ARG A 310 -12.16 28.99 20.85
CA ARG A 310 -11.34 29.98 21.56
C ARG A 310 -10.15 30.52 20.80
N TYR A 311 -9.64 29.77 19.82
CA TYR A 311 -8.48 30.18 19.01
C TYR A 311 -8.86 30.92 17.74
N LEU A 312 -10.14 30.86 17.33
CA LEU A 312 -10.63 31.50 16.12
C LEU A 312 -10.99 32.97 16.30
N TYR A 313 -11.22 33.40 17.54
CA TYR A 313 -11.69 34.74 17.83
C TYR A 313 -10.62 35.56 18.55
N GLN A 314 -10.47 36.80 18.11
CA GLN A 314 -9.72 37.84 18.82
C GLN A 314 -10.68 38.93 19.28
N ARG A 315 -10.40 39.54 20.43
CA ARG A 315 -11.12 40.74 20.87
C ARG A 315 -10.39 41.97 20.38
N ASN A 316 -11.13 42.91 19.79
CA ASN A 316 -10.61 44.23 19.48
C ASN A 316 -10.54 45.12 20.71
N GLU A 317 -10.04 46.35 20.59
CA GLU A 317 -9.93 47.31 21.67
C GLU A 317 -11.29 47.66 22.30
N THR A 318 -12.40 47.51 21.57
CA THR A 318 -13.77 47.72 22.01
C THR A 318 -14.40 46.52 22.68
N GLY A 319 -13.66 45.40 22.84
CA GLY A 319 -14.14 44.14 23.43
C GLY A 319 -14.99 43.26 22.54
N GLN A 320 -15.28 43.69 21.30
CA GLN A 320 -16.01 42.86 20.33
C GLN A 320 -15.15 41.71 19.81
N LYS A 321 -15.78 40.54 19.63
CA LYS A 321 -15.12 39.36 19.07
C LYS A 321 -15.08 39.43 17.55
N HIS A 322 -13.89 39.32 16.99
CA HIS A 322 -13.68 39.19 15.57
C HIS A 322 -13.06 37.81 15.24
N ILE A 323 -13.51 37.22 14.13
CA ILE A 323 -12.90 36.00 13.60
C ILE A 323 -11.53 36.34 13.01
N ILE A 324 -10.52 35.53 13.29
CA ILE A 324 -9.21 35.58 12.63
C ILE A 324 -9.31 34.81 11.30
N PRO A 325 -9.37 35.51 10.15
CA PRO A 325 -9.72 34.88 8.87
C PRO A 325 -8.75 33.80 8.43
N ASP A 326 -7.45 33.99 8.74
CA ASP A 326 -6.39 33.04 8.35
C ASP A 326 -6.51 31.73 9.11
N ARG A 327 -6.86 31.79 10.40
CA ARG A 327 -7.13 30.60 11.23
C ARG A 327 -8.42 29.89 10.82
N TYR A 328 -9.47 30.66 10.48
CA TYR A 328 -10.73 30.11 9.97
C TYR A 328 -10.49 29.32 8.66
N GLU A 329 -9.81 29.92 7.70
CA GLU A 329 -9.50 29.29 6.43
C GLU A 329 -8.71 28.00 6.62
N PHE A 330 -7.66 28.01 7.46
CA PHE A 330 -6.86 26.81 7.72
C PHE A 330 -7.64 25.74 8.50
N LEU A 331 -8.52 26.14 9.42
CA LEU A 331 -9.40 25.20 10.14
C LEU A 331 -10.35 24.48 9.17
N VAL A 332 -10.95 25.19 8.21
CA VAL A 332 -11.77 24.58 7.16
C VAL A 332 -10.93 23.56 6.39
N TYR A 333 -9.73 23.90 5.94
CA TYR A 333 -8.84 22.98 5.23
C TYR A 333 -8.49 21.73 6.06
N ARG A 334 -8.18 21.91 7.34
CA ARG A 334 -7.88 20.82 8.27
C ARG A 334 -9.08 19.88 8.47
N LEU A 335 -10.28 20.41 8.60
CA LEU A 335 -11.49 19.63 8.76
C LEU A 335 -11.91 18.97 7.44
N VAL A 336 -11.77 19.65 6.30
CA VAL A 336 -12.00 19.08 4.96
C VAL A 336 -11.09 17.86 4.75
N ARG A 337 -9.79 17.98 5.08
CA ARG A 337 -8.88 16.85 5.01
C ARG A 337 -9.39 15.66 5.84
N HIS A 338 -9.71 15.85 7.12
CA HIS A 338 -10.18 14.76 7.98
C HIS A 338 -11.48 14.12 7.50
N ARG A 339 -12.37 14.93 6.92
CA ARG A 339 -13.64 14.44 6.39
C ARG A 339 -13.51 13.70 5.05
N LEU A 340 -12.54 14.12 4.21
CA LEU A 340 -12.18 13.40 2.99
C LEU A 340 -11.56 12.03 3.31
N GLU A 341 -10.62 11.99 4.26
CA GLU A 341 -10.03 10.74 4.73
C GLU A 341 -11.09 9.78 5.31
N ALA A 342 -12.15 10.32 5.93
CA ALA A 342 -13.27 9.54 6.46
C ALA A 342 -14.33 9.16 5.41
N GLY A 343 -14.33 9.75 4.23
CA GLY A 343 -15.40 9.59 3.23
C GLY A 343 -16.69 10.36 3.54
N ASP A 344 -16.68 11.20 4.58
CA ASP A 344 -17.78 12.11 4.98
C ASP A 344 -17.95 13.30 4.02
N LEU A 345 -16.84 13.80 3.49
CA LEU A 345 -16.73 14.64 2.31
C LEU A 345 -16.15 13.78 1.19
N PHE A 346 -16.63 13.96 -0.02
CA PHE A 346 -16.23 13.16 -1.14
C PHE A 346 -16.28 13.93 -2.46
N CYS A 347 -15.51 13.47 -3.43
CA CYS A 347 -15.57 13.90 -4.82
C CYS A 347 -16.16 12.76 -5.64
N ARG A 348 -17.32 12.97 -6.25
CA ARG A 348 -18.04 11.95 -7.04
C ARG A 348 -17.22 11.46 -8.22
N ASP A 349 -16.45 12.35 -8.82
CA ASP A 349 -15.63 12.10 -10.00
C ASP A 349 -14.18 11.76 -9.63
N SER A 350 -13.98 11.00 -8.56
CA SER A 350 -12.70 10.48 -8.05
C SER A 350 -12.75 8.95 -8.01
N VAL A 351 -11.60 8.28 -8.02
CA VAL A 351 -11.50 6.83 -7.76
C VAL A 351 -11.39 6.57 -6.26
N HIS A 352 -10.49 7.30 -5.58
CA HIS A 352 -10.13 7.04 -4.18
C HIS A 352 -10.98 7.83 -3.17
N PHE A 353 -11.47 9.01 -3.56
CA PHE A 353 -12.19 9.94 -2.67
C PHE A 353 -13.69 10.00 -2.93
N ARG A 354 -14.31 8.90 -3.39
CA ARG A 354 -15.78 8.75 -3.48
C ARG A 354 -16.39 8.64 -2.08
N SER A 355 -17.71 8.67 -1.98
CA SER A 355 -18.40 8.37 -0.72
C SER A 355 -18.16 6.91 -0.30
N PHE A 356 -18.31 6.62 0.99
CA PHE A 356 -18.21 5.23 1.46
C PHE A 356 -19.27 4.33 0.83
N GLU A 357 -20.49 4.85 0.65
CA GLU A 357 -21.59 4.12 0.02
C GLU A 357 -21.32 3.82 -1.47
N ASP A 358 -20.68 4.75 -2.21
CA ASP A 358 -20.31 4.54 -3.61
C ASP A 358 -19.20 3.48 -3.80
N ASP A 359 -18.50 3.11 -2.74
CA ASP A 359 -17.52 2.04 -2.75
C ASP A 359 -18.12 0.66 -2.48
N LEU A 360 -19.34 0.62 -1.96
CA LEU A 360 -20.07 -0.62 -1.70
C LEU A 360 -20.93 -1.01 -2.90
N VAL A 361 -21.40 -2.26 -2.90
CA VAL A 361 -22.45 -2.72 -3.81
C VAL A 361 -23.67 -1.81 -3.63
N ASP A 362 -24.25 -1.33 -4.73
CA ASP A 362 -25.37 -0.40 -4.70
C ASP A 362 -26.67 -1.02 -4.12
N ASP A 363 -27.62 -0.17 -3.75
CA ASP A 363 -28.86 -0.61 -3.09
C ASP A 363 -29.74 -1.49 -4.00
N GLN A 364 -29.71 -1.31 -5.32
CA GLN A 364 -30.49 -2.12 -6.26
C GLN A 364 -29.91 -3.54 -6.34
N GLN A 365 -28.59 -3.66 -6.43
CA GLN A 365 -27.90 -4.94 -6.40
C GLN A 365 -28.09 -5.60 -5.03
N TRP A 366 -27.96 -4.82 -3.93
CA TRP A 366 -28.10 -5.34 -2.55
C TRP A 366 -29.52 -5.83 -2.24
N ALA A 367 -30.56 -5.35 -2.93
CA ALA A 367 -31.92 -5.89 -2.81
C ALA A 367 -31.99 -7.40 -3.14
N ASN A 368 -31.03 -7.92 -3.93
CA ASN A 368 -30.88 -9.34 -4.26
C ASN A 368 -29.69 -9.98 -3.51
N LYS A 369 -29.49 -9.62 -2.24
CA LYS A 369 -28.31 -10.01 -1.43
C LYS A 369 -28.03 -11.51 -1.41
N GLU A 370 -29.06 -12.37 -1.43
CA GLU A 370 -28.89 -13.83 -1.44
C GLU A 370 -28.15 -14.33 -2.67
N VAL A 371 -28.44 -13.75 -3.83
CA VAL A 371 -27.74 -14.06 -5.09
C VAL A 371 -26.29 -13.58 -5.00
N LEU A 372 -26.07 -12.37 -4.46
CA LEU A 372 -24.72 -11.84 -4.28
C LEU A 372 -23.89 -12.66 -3.29
N LEU A 373 -24.48 -13.04 -2.16
CA LEU A 373 -23.83 -13.91 -1.17
C LEU A 373 -23.42 -15.25 -1.78
N ALA A 374 -24.33 -15.90 -2.51
CA ALA A 374 -24.04 -17.14 -3.23
C ALA A 374 -22.90 -16.96 -4.26
N ARG A 375 -22.89 -15.82 -4.97
CA ARG A 375 -21.87 -15.50 -5.99
C ARG A 375 -20.47 -15.31 -5.38
N THR A 376 -20.35 -14.87 -4.11
CA THR A 376 -19.03 -14.72 -3.45
C THR A 376 -18.34 -16.06 -3.21
N GLY A 377 -19.06 -17.16 -3.13
CA GLY A 377 -18.52 -18.47 -2.73
C GLY A 377 -18.08 -18.56 -1.26
N VAL A 378 -18.31 -17.51 -0.46
CA VAL A 378 -17.89 -17.45 0.96
C VAL A 378 -19.02 -18.02 1.84
N ALA A 379 -18.93 -19.28 2.19
CA ALA A 379 -19.97 -20.02 2.93
C ALA A 379 -20.35 -19.35 4.26
N LEU A 380 -19.37 -18.78 4.98
CA LEU A 380 -19.60 -18.12 6.28
C LEU A 380 -20.49 -16.87 6.17
N LEU A 381 -20.47 -16.17 5.04
CA LEU A 381 -21.32 -15.01 4.84
C LEU A 381 -22.80 -15.37 4.61
N ALA A 382 -23.07 -16.56 4.12
CA ALA A 382 -24.44 -17.04 3.86
C ALA A 382 -25.08 -17.72 5.10
N GLN A 383 -24.30 -18.04 6.13
CA GLN A 383 -24.80 -18.68 7.36
C GLN A 383 -25.45 -17.65 8.31
N PRO A 384 -26.42 -18.08 9.14
CA PRO A 384 -26.94 -17.25 10.22
C PRO A 384 -25.81 -16.81 11.16
N VAL A 385 -25.70 -15.53 11.42
CA VAL A 385 -24.59 -14.99 12.24
C VAL A 385 -24.58 -15.56 13.65
N GLN A 386 -25.74 -15.88 14.22
CA GLN A 386 -25.85 -16.42 15.57
C GLN A 386 -25.20 -17.81 15.67
N ASP A 387 -25.44 -18.70 14.71
CA ASP A 387 -24.84 -20.03 14.68
C ASP A 387 -23.32 -19.96 14.58
N HIS A 388 -22.84 -19.00 13.76
CA HIS A 388 -21.41 -18.76 13.60
C HIS A 388 -20.78 -18.22 14.89
N LEU A 389 -21.42 -17.26 15.57
CA LEU A 389 -20.95 -16.70 16.83
C LEU A 389 -20.97 -17.74 17.96
N ASP A 390 -21.97 -18.62 17.99
CA ASP A 390 -22.04 -19.69 19.00
C ASP A 390 -20.94 -20.75 18.79
N ALA A 391 -20.60 -21.07 17.55
CA ALA A 391 -19.44 -21.92 17.23
C ALA A 391 -18.12 -21.28 17.68
N LEU A 392 -17.89 -20.01 17.36
CA LEU A 392 -16.70 -19.26 17.79
C LEU A 392 -16.61 -19.12 19.31
N LYS A 393 -17.75 -18.95 20.00
CA LYS A 393 -17.83 -18.92 21.45
C LYS A 393 -17.37 -20.24 22.06
N CYS A 394 -17.87 -21.36 21.52
CA CYS A 394 -17.49 -22.68 21.97
C CYS A 394 -15.97 -22.89 21.85
N GLN A 395 -15.43 -22.57 20.67
CA GLN A 395 -14.00 -22.67 20.38
C GLN A 395 -13.14 -21.80 21.30
N LEU A 396 -13.52 -20.54 21.52
CA LEU A 396 -12.71 -19.61 22.33
C LEU A 396 -12.73 -20.00 23.81
N GLU A 397 -13.88 -20.36 24.36
CA GLU A 397 -14.00 -20.78 25.76
C GLU A 397 -13.25 -22.07 26.04
N GLU A 398 -13.35 -23.07 25.15
CA GLU A 398 -12.60 -24.33 25.22
C GLU A 398 -11.08 -24.04 25.14
N ARG A 399 -10.66 -23.20 24.19
CA ARG A 399 -9.25 -22.89 24.00
C ARG A 399 -8.65 -22.15 25.17
N LEU A 400 -9.39 -21.16 25.74
CA LEU A 400 -9.00 -20.45 26.98
C LEU A 400 -8.78 -21.43 28.13
N SER A 401 -9.70 -22.39 28.31
CA SER A 401 -9.60 -23.40 29.36
C SER A 401 -8.38 -24.28 29.15
N THR A 402 -8.24 -24.87 27.97
CA THR A 402 -7.18 -25.82 27.64
C THR A 402 -5.79 -25.22 27.76
N VAL A 403 -5.58 -24.01 27.22
CA VAL A 403 -4.27 -23.33 27.26
C VAL A 403 -3.88 -23.00 28.71
N ASN A 404 -4.82 -22.44 29.50
CA ASN A 404 -4.54 -22.15 30.91
C ASN A 404 -4.26 -23.45 31.73
N GLN A 405 -4.96 -24.53 31.46
CA GLN A 405 -4.72 -25.83 32.13
C GLN A 405 -3.32 -26.38 31.79
N ARG A 406 -2.94 -26.37 30.51
CA ARG A 406 -1.62 -26.82 30.04
C ARG A 406 -0.47 -26.02 30.63
N ILE A 407 -0.64 -24.69 30.72
CA ILE A 407 0.35 -23.81 31.36
C ILE A 407 0.44 -24.14 32.87
N SER A 408 -0.70 -24.30 33.55
CA SER A 408 -0.72 -24.60 35.00
C SER A 408 -0.15 -25.97 35.30
N ALA A 409 -0.36 -26.97 34.43
CA ALA A 409 0.21 -28.32 34.55
C ALA A 409 1.70 -28.39 34.17
N GLY A 410 2.29 -27.30 33.63
CA GLY A 410 3.68 -27.28 33.17
C GLY A 410 3.94 -28.04 31.86
N GLU A 411 2.88 -28.37 31.12
CA GLU A 411 2.98 -29.10 29.85
C GLU A 411 3.55 -28.25 28.71
N ASN A 412 3.42 -26.89 28.80
CA ASN A 412 4.01 -25.97 27.87
C ASN A 412 5.42 -25.58 28.32
N SER A 413 6.43 -26.32 27.89
CA SER A 413 7.84 -26.12 28.23
C SER A 413 8.41 -24.75 27.78
N HIS A 414 7.75 -24.04 26.87
CA HIS A 414 8.17 -22.73 26.37
C HIS A 414 7.62 -21.55 27.20
N VAL A 415 6.69 -21.81 28.12
CA VAL A 415 6.17 -20.81 29.05
C VAL A 415 6.87 -20.99 30.41
N HIS A 416 7.80 -20.09 30.71
CA HIS A 416 8.52 -20.10 31.98
C HIS A 416 7.81 -19.23 33.00
N LEU A 417 7.31 -19.84 34.09
CA LEU A 417 6.66 -19.15 35.21
C LEU A 417 7.70 -18.81 36.27
N THR A 418 7.75 -17.54 36.68
CA THR A 418 8.59 -17.08 37.78
C THR A 418 7.69 -16.45 38.85
N THR A 419 7.71 -16.99 40.07
CA THR A 419 6.95 -16.46 41.20
C THR A 419 7.85 -15.59 42.08
N THR A 420 7.61 -14.29 42.13
CA THR A 420 8.32 -13.36 43.00
C THR A 420 7.32 -12.78 44.00
N GLY A 421 7.26 -13.35 45.21
CA GLY A 421 6.26 -13.03 46.22
C GLY A 421 4.84 -13.41 45.74
N LYS A 422 3.88 -12.48 45.83
CA LYS A 422 2.48 -12.69 45.36
C LYS A 422 2.29 -12.45 43.85
N ARG A 423 3.34 -12.06 43.10
CA ARG A 423 3.25 -11.78 41.67
C ARG A 423 3.78 -12.93 40.84
N LYS A 424 2.93 -13.50 40.01
CA LYS A 424 3.31 -14.45 38.95
C LYS A 424 3.79 -13.66 37.72
N ARG A 425 5.03 -13.85 37.32
CA ARG A 425 5.59 -13.38 36.04
C ARG A 425 5.80 -14.58 35.15
N TRP A 426 5.67 -14.39 33.84
CA TRP A 426 5.93 -15.43 32.89
C TRP A 426 6.68 -14.87 31.69
N THR A 427 7.46 -15.71 31.02
CA THR A 427 8.15 -15.39 29.78
C THR A 427 7.84 -16.46 28.76
N LEU A 428 7.80 -16.09 27.46
CA LEU A 428 7.60 -17.01 26.36
C LEU A 428 8.92 -17.15 25.59
N GLN A 429 9.39 -18.38 25.48
CA GLN A 429 10.56 -18.69 24.68
C GLN A 429 10.16 -18.81 23.20
N TYR A 430 10.93 -18.16 22.33
CA TYR A 430 10.74 -18.22 20.88
C TYR A 430 11.72 -19.25 20.31
N PRO A 431 11.24 -20.25 19.54
CA PRO A 431 12.11 -21.16 18.82
C PRO A 431 12.86 -20.41 17.70
N THR A 432 14.11 -20.76 17.50
CA THR A 432 14.94 -20.21 16.40
C THR A 432 14.63 -20.96 15.10
N SER A 433 14.61 -20.23 13.99
CA SER A 433 14.57 -20.82 12.64
C SER A 433 15.96 -21.36 12.30
N THR A 434 16.01 -22.55 11.73
CA THR A 434 17.26 -23.22 11.32
C THR A 434 17.56 -23.09 9.83
N GLU A 435 16.67 -22.45 9.02
CA GLU A 435 16.92 -22.26 7.60
C GLU A 435 17.95 -21.13 7.38
N PRO A 436 19.10 -21.42 6.76
CA PRO A 436 20.05 -20.36 6.38
C PRO A 436 19.52 -19.54 5.23
N ILE A 437 19.80 -18.24 5.23
CA ILE A 437 19.35 -17.31 4.18
C ILE A 437 20.03 -17.65 2.85
N ASN A 438 21.34 -17.91 2.88
CA ASN A 438 22.15 -18.30 1.73
C ASN A 438 22.87 -19.62 2.04
N HIS A 439 22.77 -20.58 1.11
CA HIS A 439 23.47 -21.83 1.25
C HIS A 439 24.74 -21.84 0.36
N PRO A 440 25.93 -22.23 0.90
CA PRO A 440 27.20 -22.18 0.17
C PRO A 440 27.24 -23.06 -1.10
N ILE A 441 26.32 -24.00 -1.25
CA ILE A 441 26.25 -24.88 -2.43
C ILE A 441 26.14 -24.07 -3.74
N PHE A 442 25.44 -22.92 -3.71
CA PHE A 442 25.28 -22.12 -4.93
C PHE A 442 26.55 -21.35 -5.33
N GLU A 443 27.53 -21.21 -4.43
CA GLU A 443 28.84 -20.65 -4.77
C GLU A 443 29.69 -21.62 -5.60
N THR A 444 29.36 -22.93 -5.54
CA THR A 444 30.03 -23.99 -6.31
C THR A 444 29.40 -24.25 -7.66
N VAL A 445 28.22 -23.70 -7.94
CA VAL A 445 27.54 -23.77 -9.24
C VAL A 445 28.30 -22.86 -10.23
N PRO A 446 28.52 -23.31 -11.48
CA PRO A 446 29.16 -22.50 -12.50
C PRO A 446 28.46 -21.15 -12.71
N GLN A 447 29.24 -20.11 -12.96
CA GLN A 447 28.74 -18.78 -13.29
C GLN A 447 27.91 -18.80 -14.57
N VAL A 448 26.73 -18.22 -14.55
CA VAL A 448 25.83 -18.10 -15.69
C VAL A 448 25.38 -16.64 -15.89
N ASN A 449 25.14 -16.27 -17.14
CA ASN A 449 24.59 -14.94 -17.44
C ASN A 449 23.08 -14.92 -17.21
N MET A 450 22.53 -13.78 -16.81
CA MET A 450 21.10 -13.64 -16.58
C MET A 450 20.26 -13.96 -17.84
N SER A 451 20.74 -13.61 -19.03
CA SER A 451 20.11 -13.96 -20.31
C SER A 451 19.97 -15.49 -20.49
N SER A 452 21.01 -16.26 -20.15
CA SER A 452 20.97 -17.72 -20.22
C SER A 452 19.95 -18.32 -19.24
N VAL A 453 19.78 -17.71 -18.04
CA VAL A 453 18.76 -18.12 -17.08
C VAL A 453 17.36 -17.87 -17.63
N LEU A 454 17.10 -16.68 -18.25
CA LEU A 454 15.81 -16.38 -18.87
C LEU A 454 15.46 -17.37 -19.98
N HIS A 455 16.42 -17.69 -20.85
CA HIS A 455 16.22 -18.67 -21.91
C HIS A 455 15.99 -20.08 -21.37
N PHE A 456 16.73 -20.48 -20.35
CA PHE A 456 16.52 -21.76 -19.67
C PHE A 456 15.08 -21.87 -19.12
N VAL A 457 14.60 -20.86 -18.42
CA VAL A 457 13.24 -20.87 -17.86
C VAL A 457 12.20 -20.85 -18.99
N ASN A 458 12.41 -20.03 -20.04
CA ASN A 458 11.49 -19.98 -21.17
C ASN A 458 11.39 -21.34 -21.90
N HIS A 459 12.50 -22.07 -22.01
CA HIS A 459 12.49 -23.41 -22.57
C HIS A 459 11.60 -24.39 -21.80
N HIS A 460 11.46 -24.21 -20.48
CA HIS A 460 10.68 -25.10 -19.62
C HIS A 460 9.21 -24.71 -19.49
N CYS A 461 8.88 -23.42 -19.43
CA CYS A 461 7.50 -22.96 -19.18
C CYS A 461 6.92 -22.04 -20.24
N HIS A 462 7.70 -21.66 -21.27
CA HIS A 462 7.26 -20.82 -22.39
C HIS A 462 6.68 -19.46 -21.97
N PHE A 463 7.13 -18.88 -20.85
CA PHE A 463 6.58 -17.64 -20.29
C PHE A 463 6.69 -16.44 -21.25
N MET A 464 7.62 -16.46 -22.20
CA MET A 464 7.78 -15.37 -23.19
C MET A 464 6.60 -15.31 -24.18
N THR A 465 5.83 -16.37 -24.33
CA THR A 465 4.60 -16.37 -25.15
C THR A 465 3.49 -15.49 -24.55
N CYS A 466 3.55 -15.18 -23.24
CA CYS A 466 2.63 -14.26 -22.58
C CYS A 466 2.78 -12.80 -23.05
N PHE A 467 3.91 -12.47 -23.70
CA PHE A 467 4.15 -11.11 -24.19
C PHE A 467 3.56 -10.92 -25.58
N GLU A 468 2.27 -10.67 -25.62
CA GLU A 468 1.57 -10.36 -26.85
C GLU A 468 1.77 -8.89 -27.26
N HIS A 469 1.81 -8.66 -28.58
CA HIS A 469 1.89 -7.31 -29.11
C HIS A 469 0.68 -6.47 -28.65
N VAL A 470 0.90 -5.19 -28.34
CA VAL A 470 -0.15 -4.27 -27.84
C VAL A 470 -1.36 -4.16 -28.79
N LEU A 471 -1.16 -4.36 -30.08
CA LEU A 471 -2.24 -4.40 -31.08
C LEU A 471 -2.98 -5.76 -31.11
N GLY A 472 -2.55 -6.75 -30.33
CA GLY A 472 -3.17 -8.07 -30.28
C GLY A 472 -3.32 -8.67 -31.68
N ARG A 473 -4.53 -9.13 -32.04
CA ARG A 473 -4.83 -9.75 -33.33
C ARG A 473 -4.56 -8.90 -34.60
N TYR A 474 -4.39 -7.59 -34.46
CA TYR A 474 -4.06 -6.69 -35.56
C TYR A 474 -2.58 -6.69 -35.90
N SER A 475 -1.77 -7.33 -35.11
CA SER A 475 -0.34 -7.54 -35.41
C SER A 475 -0.01 -9.01 -35.29
N LYS A 476 0.58 -9.56 -36.33
CA LYS A 476 1.15 -10.93 -36.29
C LYS A 476 2.62 -10.94 -35.82
N GLN A 477 3.11 -9.78 -35.35
CA GLN A 477 4.48 -9.66 -34.90
C GLN A 477 4.61 -10.32 -33.52
N THR A 478 5.46 -11.33 -33.44
CA THR A 478 5.90 -11.93 -32.17
C THR A 478 7.13 -11.19 -31.65
N ALA A 479 7.30 -11.17 -30.32
CA ALA A 479 8.50 -10.63 -29.73
C ALA A 479 9.74 -11.48 -30.08
N ASP A 480 10.84 -10.84 -30.45
CA ASP A 480 12.14 -11.53 -30.48
C ASP A 480 12.55 -11.77 -29.02
N GLU A 481 12.69 -13.05 -28.63
CA GLU A 481 13.00 -13.47 -27.26
C GLU A 481 14.31 -12.86 -26.73
N ARG A 482 15.28 -12.61 -27.61
CA ARG A 482 16.56 -12.00 -27.23
C ARG A 482 16.40 -10.52 -26.87
N ILE A 483 15.66 -9.77 -27.70
CA ILE A 483 15.39 -8.35 -27.48
C ILE A 483 14.48 -8.19 -26.25
N LEU A 484 13.49 -9.08 -26.11
CA LEU A 484 12.61 -9.11 -24.95
C LEU A 484 13.40 -9.38 -23.65
N SER A 485 14.33 -10.34 -23.68
CA SER A 485 15.24 -10.62 -22.56
C SER A 485 16.06 -9.39 -22.17
N ALA A 486 16.59 -8.66 -23.16
CA ALA A 486 17.32 -7.42 -22.91
C ALA A 486 16.44 -6.34 -22.24
N CYS A 487 15.20 -6.18 -22.71
CA CYS A 487 14.25 -5.25 -22.10
C CYS A 487 13.92 -5.66 -20.66
N LEU A 488 13.61 -6.95 -20.40
CA LEU A 488 13.30 -7.46 -19.07
C LEU A 488 14.46 -7.24 -18.09
N ILE A 489 15.69 -7.54 -18.51
CA ILE A 489 16.89 -7.31 -17.68
C ILE A 489 17.10 -5.81 -17.42
N ALA A 490 16.96 -4.95 -18.45
CA ALA A 490 17.14 -3.51 -18.33
C ALA A 490 16.18 -2.89 -17.30
N TRP A 491 14.91 -3.29 -17.33
CA TRP A 491 13.91 -2.86 -16.36
C TRP A 491 14.20 -3.45 -14.97
N ALA A 492 14.34 -4.76 -14.85
CA ALA A 492 14.48 -5.45 -13.56
C ALA A 492 15.70 -4.96 -12.76
N THR A 493 16.83 -4.71 -13.43
CA THR A 493 18.08 -4.26 -12.79
C THR A 493 18.09 -2.77 -12.45
N ASN A 494 17.05 -2.02 -12.83
CA ASN A 494 16.98 -0.57 -12.65
C ASN A 494 18.05 0.20 -13.47
N MET A 495 18.67 -0.42 -14.47
CA MET A 495 19.63 0.30 -15.33
C MET A 495 18.95 1.12 -16.41
N GLY A 496 17.77 0.70 -16.86
CA GLY A 496 16.99 1.34 -17.91
C GLY A 496 17.44 0.99 -19.32
N LEU A 497 16.54 1.21 -20.31
CA LEU A 497 16.76 0.84 -21.72
C LEU A 497 17.94 1.58 -22.36
N GLY A 498 18.17 2.85 -21.99
CA GLY A 498 19.30 3.63 -22.52
C GLY A 498 20.64 2.98 -22.17
N ARG A 499 20.84 2.64 -20.89
CA ARG A 499 22.07 1.97 -20.45
C ARG A 499 22.24 0.60 -21.08
N MET A 500 21.13 -0.16 -21.23
CA MET A 500 21.17 -1.45 -21.92
C MET A 500 21.62 -1.29 -23.38
N GLY A 501 21.14 -0.26 -24.10
CA GLY A 501 21.59 0.03 -25.46
C GLY A 501 23.09 0.36 -25.55
N ASP A 502 23.66 0.98 -24.51
CA ASP A 502 25.12 1.30 -24.48
C ASP A 502 25.98 0.08 -24.21
N ILE A 503 25.49 -0.92 -23.45
CA ILE A 503 26.29 -2.08 -23.00
C ILE A 503 25.92 -3.38 -23.70
N SER A 504 25.01 -3.33 -24.66
CA SER A 504 24.60 -4.50 -25.44
C SER A 504 24.80 -4.28 -26.95
N ASP A 505 24.60 -5.33 -27.70
CA ASP A 505 24.59 -5.35 -29.17
C ASP A 505 23.23 -5.00 -29.78
N ILE A 506 22.25 -4.52 -28.96
CA ILE A 506 20.91 -4.16 -29.42
C ILE A 506 20.75 -2.63 -29.39
N PRO A 507 20.37 -1.98 -30.50
CA PRO A 507 20.15 -0.53 -30.52
C PRO A 507 19.06 -0.07 -29.60
N PHE A 508 19.24 1.09 -28.94
CA PHE A 508 18.27 1.70 -28.03
C PHE A 508 16.86 1.84 -28.61
N ALA A 509 16.75 2.27 -29.89
CA ALA A 509 15.44 2.42 -30.55
C ALA A 509 14.68 1.07 -30.65
N THR A 510 15.39 -0.03 -30.85
CA THR A 510 14.80 -1.37 -30.88
C THR A 510 14.32 -1.81 -29.51
N LEU A 511 15.11 -1.52 -28.45
CA LEU A 511 14.71 -1.79 -27.05
C LEU A 511 13.45 -1.01 -26.68
N VAL A 512 13.40 0.29 -27.01
CA VAL A 512 12.21 1.13 -26.73
C VAL A 512 10.99 0.60 -27.46
N SER A 513 11.10 0.32 -28.77
CA SER A 513 9.99 -0.20 -29.56
C SER A 513 9.48 -1.54 -29.02
N THR A 514 10.38 -2.45 -28.63
CA THR A 514 9.99 -3.75 -28.06
C THR A 514 9.34 -3.57 -26.68
N SER A 515 9.89 -2.74 -25.81
CA SER A 515 9.32 -2.46 -24.50
C SER A 515 7.90 -1.88 -24.61
N GLU A 516 7.70 -0.87 -25.46
CA GLU A 516 6.38 -0.25 -25.65
C GLU A 516 5.34 -1.18 -26.29
N ASN A 517 5.79 -2.11 -27.14
CA ASN A 517 4.89 -3.01 -27.84
C ASN A 517 4.49 -4.24 -27.01
N PHE A 518 5.33 -4.73 -26.12
CA PHE A 518 5.16 -6.03 -25.49
C PHE A 518 5.13 -5.99 -23.96
N LEU A 519 5.79 -5.01 -23.33
CA LEU A 519 5.82 -4.93 -21.85
C LEU A 519 4.67 -4.07 -21.32
N ARG A 520 3.76 -4.70 -20.60
CA ARG A 520 2.62 -4.08 -19.93
C ARG A 520 2.35 -4.80 -18.59
N PRO A 521 1.68 -4.19 -17.64
CA PRO A 521 1.31 -4.86 -16.37
C PRO A 521 0.64 -6.21 -16.58
N GLU A 522 -0.28 -6.32 -17.54
CA GLU A 522 -1.05 -7.54 -17.82
C GLU A 522 -0.16 -8.66 -18.35
N THR A 523 0.71 -8.36 -19.35
CA THR A 523 1.61 -9.36 -19.95
C THR A 523 2.69 -9.81 -18.95
N LEU A 524 3.22 -8.88 -18.16
CA LEU A 524 4.17 -9.17 -17.08
C LEU A 524 3.55 -10.02 -15.98
N LYS A 525 2.30 -9.73 -15.58
CA LYS A 525 1.58 -10.53 -14.59
C LYS A 525 1.37 -11.95 -15.10
N ALA A 526 0.88 -12.12 -16.31
CA ALA A 526 0.67 -13.44 -16.92
C ALA A 526 1.99 -14.24 -17.02
N ALA A 527 3.09 -13.60 -17.40
CA ALA A 527 4.41 -14.23 -17.44
C ALA A 527 4.92 -14.63 -16.05
N ASN A 528 4.71 -13.78 -15.04
CA ASN A 528 5.02 -14.09 -13.63
C ASN A 528 4.20 -15.27 -13.11
N ASP A 529 2.90 -15.32 -13.43
CA ASP A 529 2.02 -16.43 -13.02
C ASP A 529 2.45 -17.75 -13.69
N CYS A 530 2.79 -17.70 -14.97
CA CYS A 530 3.32 -18.84 -15.71
C CYS A 530 4.58 -19.42 -15.03
N ILE A 531 5.56 -18.58 -14.69
CA ILE A 531 6.80 -19.03 -14.02
C ILE A 531 6.48 -19.53 -12.60
N SER A 532 5.64 -18.84 -11.84
CA SER A 532 5.26 -19.24 -10.47
C SER A 532 4.56 -20.60 -10.46
N ASN A 533 3.65 -20.86 -11.41
CA ASN A 533 2.97 -22.14 -11.55
C ASN A 533 3.93 -23.25 -11.99
N ALA A 534 4.90 -22.95 -12.86
CA ALA A 534 5.97 -23.87 -13.22
C ALA A 534 6.86 -24.25 -12.01
N ILE A 535 7.17 -23.26 -11.13
CA ILE A 535 7.86 -23.53 -9.86
C ILE A 535 7.03 -24.44 -8.96
N ALA A 536 5.73 -24.19 -8.84
CA ALA A 536 4.83 -25.01 -8.02
C ALA A 536 4.73 -26.47 -8.47
N ALA A 537 4.98 -26.72 -9.75
CA ALA A 537 5.01 -28.07 -10.33
C ALA A 537 6.32 -28.86 -10.05
N LEU A 538 7.38 -28.19 -9.60
CA LEU A 538 8.64 -28.86 -9.23
C LEU A 538 8.46 -29.72 -7.97
N SER A 539 9.04 -30.93 -7.95
CA SER A 539 8.88 -31.89 -6.84
C SER A 539 9.29 -31.31 -5.49
N ILE A 540 10.34 -30.50 -5.44
CA ILE A 540 10.84 -29.90 -4.20
C ILE A 540 9.90 -28.83 -3.60
N PHE A 541 9.02 -28.23 -4.39
CA PHE A 541 8.19 -27.11 -3.92
C PHE A 541 7.36 -27.45 -2.67
N ARG A 542 6.74 -28.65 -2.64
CA ARG A 542 5.92 -29.10 -1.51
C ARG A 542 6.73 -29.44 -0.27
N HIS A 543 8.03 -29.69 -0.40
CA HIS A 543 8.89 -29.95 0.75
C HIS A 543 9.20 -28.68 1.57
N TYR A 544 8.92 -27.50 1.01
CA TYR A 544 8.98 -26.23 1.74
C TYR A 544 7.70 -25.91 2.52
N ASP A 545 6.65 -26.75 2.44
CA ASP A 545 5.44 -26.54 3.23
C ASP A 545 5.75 -26.63 4.73
N LEU A 546 5.25 -25.69 5.50
CA LEU A 546 5.47 -25.63 6.94
C LEU A 546 4.36 -26.40 7.67
N ALA A 547 4.70 -27.53 8.24
CA ALA A 547 3.73 -28.44 8.87
C ALA A 547 2.68 -29.00 7.88
N ASN A 548 3.07 -29.32 6.66
CA ASN A 548 2.21 -29.76 5.55
C ASN A 548 1.16 -28.73 5.13
N VAL A 549 1.40 -27.45 5.41
CA VAL A 549 0.52 -26.34 5.05
C VAL A 549 1.33 -25.32 4.25
N LEU A 550 0.75 -24.85 3.17
CA LEU A 550 1.34 -23.78 2.38
C LEU A 550 1.24 -22.46 3.14
N HIS A 551 2.38 -21.97 3.61
CA HIS A 551 2.49 -20.80 4.45
C HIS A 551 3.12 -19.63 3.65
N SER A 552 2.48 -18.49 3.67
CA SER A 552 2.97 -17.27 3.04
C SER A 552 3.31 -16.19 4.04
N SER A 553 4.13 -15.24 3.60
CA SER A 553 4.37 -14.00 4.31
C SER A 553 4.31 -12.81 3.36
N SER A 554 4.00 -11.63 3.89
CA SER A 554 4.14 -10.38 3.15
C SER A 554 4.91 -9.34 3.96
N ASP A 555 5.75 -8.59 3.26
CA ASP A 555 6.54 -7.51 3.83
C ASP A 555 6.87 -6.46 2.76
N GLY A 556 7.11 -5.23 3.20
CA GLY A 556 7.39 -4.09 2.34
C GLY A 556 8.88 -3.76 2.24
N GLN A 557 9.46 -3.95 1.06
CA GLN A 557 10.82 -3.51 0.78
C GLN A 557 10.84 -2.04 0.34
N LYS A 558 11.66 -1.23 1.03
CA LYS A 558 11.74 0.21 0.82
C LYS A 558 12.82 0.55 -0.21
N PHE A 559 12.45 1.38 -1.21
CA PHE A 559 13.36 1.88 -2.23
C PHE A 559 13.36 3.41 -2.27
N GLU A 560 14.55 4.00 -2.23
CA GLU A 560 14.74 5.43 -2.43
C GLU A 560 14.53 5.79 -3.90
N THR A 561 13.88 6.93 -4.19
CA THR A 561 13.72 7.44 -5.56
C THR A 561 14.78 8.51 -5.82
N ALA A 562 15.56 8.36 -6.91
CA ALA A 562 16.56 9.34 -7.32
C ALA A 562 15.94 10.58 -7.96
N LEU A 563 14.74 10.44 -8.51
CA LEU A 563 13.98 11.49 -9.19
C LEU A 563 12.62 11.69 -8.52
N PRO A 564 12.04 12.89 -8.56
CA PRO A 564 10.71 13.14 -8.04
C PRO A 564 9.66 12.27 -8.74
N THR A 565 8.81 11.62 -7.96
CA THR A 565 7.63 10.89 -8.43
C THR A 565 6.44 11.20 -7.54
N PHE A 566 5.24 11.15 -8.11
CA PHE A 566 4.02 11.57 -7.42
C PHE A 566 3.72 10.73 -6.18
N ASN A 567 3.97 9.43 -6.21
CA ASN A 567 3.73 8.48 -5.11
C ASN A 567 4.87 8.40 -4.08
N ALA A 568 6.06 8.97 -4.37
CA ALA A 568 7.17 8.93 -3.42
C ALA A 568 6.95 9.89 -2.23
N ARG A 569 7.21 9.39 -1.03
CA ARG A 569 7.02 10.13 0.23
C ARG A 569 8.27 10.11 1.09
N TYR A 570 8.40 11.14 1.93
CA TYR A 570 9.43 11.19 2.96
C TYR A 570 9.19 10.12 4.02
N SER A 571 10.25 9.43 4.37
CA SER A 571 10.27 8.55 5.52
C SER A 571 11.63 8.69 6.24
N PRO A 572 11.74 9.56 7.25
CA PRO A 572 13.02 9.82 7.94
C PRO A 572 13.68 8.57 8.49
N LYS A 573 12.88 7.59 8.90
CA LYS A 573 13.35 6.29 9.40
C LYS A 573 14.12 5.48 8.34
N TYR A 574 13.70 5.56 7.06
CA TYR A 574 14.23 4.70 5.99
C TYR A 574 15.09 5.46 4.98
N PHE A 575 14.79 6.71 4.69
CA PHE A 575 15.42 7.48 3.62
C PHE A 575 16.07 8.78 4.09
N GLY A 576 16.05 9.08 5.39
CA GLY A 576 16.56 10.36 5.92
C GLY A 576 15.80 11.54 5.29
N LEU A 577 16.53 12.38 4.55
CA LEU A 577 15.97 13.56 3.87
C LEU A 577 15.42 13.26 2.46
N HIS A 578 15.44 12.00 2.03
CA HIS A 578 15.01 11.59 0.69
C HIS A 578 13.59 11.01 0.71
N LYS A 579 13.03 10.84 -0.48
CA LYS A 579 11.72 10.21 -0.69
C LYS A 579 11.89 8.80 -1.23
N GLY A 580 10.90 7.97 -1.01
CA GLY A 580 10.91 6.62 -1.53
C GLY A 580 9.50 6.03 -1.66
N VAL A 581 9.48 4.81 -2.15
CA VAL A 581 8.31 3.96 -2.35
C VAL A 581 8.52 2.62 -1.67
N VAL A 582 7.45 1.86 -1.51
CA VAL A 582 7.50 0.53 -0.90
C VAL A 582 7.00 -0.49 -1.92
N ALA A 583 7.81 -1.50 -2.17
CA ALA A 583 7.43 -2.65 -2.94
C ALA A 583 6.93 -3.74 -1.97
N TYR A 584 5.62 -3.87 -1.83
CA TYR A 584 4.97 -4.81 -0.93
C TYR A 584 4.75 -6.14 -1.66
N THR A 585 5.28 -7.25 -1.12
CA THR A 585 5.35 -8.53 -1.82
C THR A 585 4.83 -9.68 -0.97
N LEU A 586 4.03 -10.54 -1.59
CA LEU A 586 3.54 -11.81 -1.05
C LEU A 586 4.49 -12.94 -1.48
N VAL A 587 5.11 -13.60 -0.50
CA VAL A 587 6.03 -14.72 -0.73
C VAL A 587 5.45 -16.00 -0.12
N ALA A 588 5.35 -17.07 -0.92
CA ALA A 588 4.91 -18.39 -0.49
C ALA A 588 5.96 -19.42 -0.91
N ASN A 589 6.44 -20.26 0.03
CA ASN A 589 7.49 -21.25 -0.23
C ASN A 589 8.66 -20.70 -1.06
N HIS A 590 9.19 -19.52 -0.68
CA HIS A 590 10.26 -18.77 -1.37
C HIS A 590 9.85 -18.07 -2.68
N VAL A 591 8.63 -18.29 -3.19
CA VAL A 591 8.18 -17.73 -4.48
C VAL A 591 7.42 -16.42 -4.25
N PRO A 592 7.81 -15.29 -4.88
CA PRO A 592 7.03 -14.05 -4.85
C PRO A 592 5.82 -14.16 -5.80
N VAL A 593 4.69 -14.58 -5.27
CA VAL A 593 3.48 -14.90 -6.05
C VAL A 593 2.65 -13.69 -6.44
N ASN A 594 2.65 -12.64 -5.62
CA ASN A 594 1.98 -11.38 -5.93
C ASN A 594 2.70 -10.20 -5.27
N ALA A 595 2.50 -9.01 -5.83
CA ALA A 595 3.18 -7.83 -5.30
C ALA A 595 2.46 -6.53 -5.72
N GLU A 596 2.66 -5.45 -4.94
CA GLU A 596 2.06 -4.14 -5.19
C GLU A 596 3.03 -3.01 -4.80
N MET A 597 2.98 -1.89 -5.55
CA MET A 597 3.73 -0.68 -5.22
C MET A 597 2.86 0.27 -4.41
N ILE A 598 3.29 0.57 -3.19
CA ILE A 598 2.58 1.49 -2.29
C ILE A 598 3.45 2.69 -1.90
N GLY A 599 2.81 3.77 -1.49
CA GLY A 599 3.53 4.95 -0.99
C GLY A 599 4.25 4.67 0.33
N ALA A 600 5.41 5.30 0.57
CA ALA A 600 6.16 5.10 1.81
C ALA A 600 5.41 5.59 3.08
N HIS A 601 4.28 6.26 2.92
CA HIS A 601 3.40 6.72 4.00
C HIS A 601 2.22 5.79 4.27
N ASP A 602 1.95 4.85 3.35
CA ASP A 602 0.87 3.90 3.48
C ASP A 602 1.23 2.81 4.50
N HIS A 603 0.22 2.30 5.17
CA HIS A 603 0.41 1.24 6.16
C HIS A 603 0.20 -0.12 5.50
N GLU A 604 1.25 -0.93 5.45
CA GLU A 604 1.28 -2.24 4.78
C GLU A 604 0.10 -3.16 5.19
N SER A 605 -0.36 -3.05 6.44
CA SER A 605 -1.50 -3.84 6.95
C SER A 605 -2.82 -3.63 6.20
N GLN A 606 -2.96 -2.54 5.46
CA GLN A 606 -4.19 -2.22 4.70
C GLN A 606 -4.25 -2.94 3.35
N PHE A 607 -3.17 -3.60 2.92
CA PHE A 607 -3.04 -4.25 1.63
C PHE A 607 -2.93 -5.78 1.71
N VAL A 608 -2.95 -6.35 2.92
CA VAL A 608 -2.73 -7.79 3.15
C VAL A 608 -3.77 -8.65 2.42
N PHE A 609 -5.04 -8.31 2.56
CA PHE A 609 -6.12 -9.04 1.90
C PHE A 609 -6.07 -8.87 0.38
N ASP A 610 -5.86 -7.63 -0.08
CA ASP A 610 -5.81 -7.34 -1.52
C ASP A 610 -4.70 -8.15 -2.21
N LEU A 611 -3.54 -8.30 -1.58
CA LEU A 611 -2.43 -9.13 -2.07
C LEU A 611 -2.78 -10.61 -2.16
N LEU A 612 -3.44 -11.16 -1.13
CA LEU A 612 -3.85 -12.56 -1.10
C LEU A 612 -4.99 -12.84 -2.07
N PHE A 613 -6.00 -11.99 -2.06
CA PHE A 613 -7.23 -12.18 -2.84
C PHE A 613 -7.04 -11.94 -4.34
N ASN A 614 -6.10 -11.06 -4.71
CA ASN A 614 -5.76 -10.79 -6.11
C ASN A 614 -4.63 -11.67 -6.66
N ASN A 615 -4.21 -12.69 -5.91
CA ASN A 615 -3.28 -13.68 -6.41
C ASN A 615 -3.95 -14.56 -7.48
N THR A 616 -3.35 -14.62 -8.65
CA THR A 616 -3.86 -15.35 -9.84
C THR A 616 -3.06 -16.63 -10.14
N THR A 617 -2.05 -16.93 -9.33
CA THR A 617 -1.26 -18.18 -9.46
C THR A 617 -1.98 -19.38 -8.85
N ASP A 618 -1.55 -20.60 -9.20
CA ASP A 618 -2.03 -21.85 -8.60
C ASP A 618 -1.49 -22.06 -7.15
N ILE A 619 -0.69 -21.13 -6.65
CA ILE A 619 -0.11 -21.16 -5.30
C ILE A 619 -1.06 -20.47 -4.33
N HIS A 620 -1.92 -21.23 -3.67
CA HIS A 620 -2.92 -20.71 -2.72
C HIS A 620 -2.51 -20.98 -1.28
N PRO A 621 -1.93 -20.00 -0.58
CA PRO A 621 -1.53 -20.17 0.82
C PRO A 621 -2.76 -20.26 1.73
N GLN A 622 -2.69 -21.16 2.73
CA GLN A 622 -3.72 -21.34 3.74
C GLN A 622 -3.44 -20.49 4.99
N VAL A 623 -2.17 -20.30 5.31
CA VAL A 623 -1.70 -19.49 6.44
C VAL A 623 -0.89 -18.31 5.92
N HIS A 624 -1.17 -17.12 6.45
CA HIS A 624 -0.46 -15.92 6.08
C HIS A 624 0.12 -15.21 7.30
N SER A 625 1.40 -14.88 7.24
CA SER A 625 2.14 -14.19 8.30
C SER A 625 2.62 -12.80 7.87
N THR A 626 2.59 -11.88 8.81
CA THR A 626 3.22 -10.57 8.70
C THR A 626 4.06 -10.30 9.95
N ASP A 627 4.91 -9.27 9.88
CA ASP A 627 5.48 -8.72 11.10
C ASP A 627 4.41 -7.93 11.90
N THR A 628 4.79 -7.35 13.03
CA THR A 628 3.87 -6.57 13.87
C THR A 628 3.28 -5.34 13.14
N HIS A 629 3.97 -4.81 12.13
CA HIS A 629 3.49 -3.67 11.34
C HIS A 629 2.40 -4.06 10.32
N GLY A 630 2.32 -5.33 9.92
CA GLY A 630 1.26 -5.85 9.06
C GLY A 630 -0.08 -6.10 9.77
N THR A 631 -0.23 -5.76 11.05
CA THR A 631 -1.46 -5.96 11.81
C THR A 631 -2.31 -4.70 11.88
N ASN A 632 -3.64 -4.87 11.74
CA ASN A 632 -4.64 -3.86 12.05
C ASN A 632 -5.86 -4.53 12.70
N GLN A 633 -6.90 -3.76 13.00
CA GLN A 633 -8.12 -4.25 13.68
C GLN A 633 -9.19 -4.82 12.72
N VAL A 634 -8.78 -5.30 11.55
CA VAL A 634 -9.69 -5.82 10.51
C VAL A 634 -9.15 -7.10 9.88
N ASN A 635 -7.83 -7.31 9.89
CA ASN A 635 -7.19 -8.38 9.14
C ASN A 635 -7.58 -9.78 9.64
N PHE A 636 -7.77 -9.98 10.95
CA PHE A 636 -8.23 -11.27 11.47
C PHE A 636 -9.64 -11.59 11.01
N ALA A 637 -10.55 -10.62 11.10
CA ALA A 637 -11.93 -10.77 10.65
C ALA A 637 -12.00 -11.09 9.15
N LEU A 638 -11.33 -10.25 8.36
CA LEU A 638 -11.39 -10.32 6.91
C LEU A 638 -10.79 -11.61 6.39
N LEU A 639 -9.58 -11.96 6.81
CA LEU A 639 -8.90 -13.16 6.35
C LEU A 639 -9.61 -14.44 6.79
N HIS A 640 -10.13 -14.48 8.03
CA HIS A 640 -10.92 -15.60 8.51
C HIS A 640 -12.17 -15.86 7.67
N LEU A 641 -12.93 -14.83 7.34
CA LEU A 641 -14.14 -14.97 6.52
C LEU A 641 -13.85 -15.51 5.11
N PHE A 642 -12.71 -15.13 4.54
CA PHE A 642 -12.28 -15.62 3.22
C PHE A 642 -11.45 -16.91 3.27
N GLY A 643 -11.40 -17.60 4.42
CA GLY A 643 -10.79 -18.91 4.54
C GLY A 643 -9.27 -18.90 4.74
N TYR A 644 -8.65 -17.77 5.03
CA TYR A 644 -7.22 -17.66 5.36
C TYR A 644 -7.01 -17.63 6.87
N GLN A 645 -5.98 -18.32 7.35
CA GLN A 645 -5.51 -18.18 8.71
C GLN A 645 -4.48 -17.05 8.80
N PHE A 646 -4.83 -15.95 9.45
CA PHE A 646 -3.89 -14.86 9.70
C PHE A 646 -3.01 -15.13 10.92
N ALA A 647 -1.70 -15.15 10.74
CA ALA A 647 -0.73 -15.56 11.77
C ALA A 647 0.43 -14.55 11.89
N PRO A 648 0.19 -13.32 12.37
CA PRO A 648 1.23 -12.30 12.52
C PRO A 648 2.18 -12.60 13.68
N ARG A 649 3.44 -12.14 13.56
CA ARG A 649 4.44 -12.22 14.64
C ARG A 649 4.25 -11.09 15.64
N TYR A 650 4.21 -11.41 16.93
CA TYR A 650 4.21 -10.43 18.01
C TYR A 650 5.54 -10.42 18.76
N LYS A 651 6.20 -9.26 18.85
CA LYS A 651 7.43 -9.08 19.65
C LYS A 651 7.13 -8.94 21.15
N ALA A 652 6.02 -8.27 21.51
CA ALA A 652 5.61 -8.00 22.88
C ALA A 652 4.30 -8.71 23.22
N ILE A 653 4.29 -10.06 23.18
CA ILE A 653 3.05 -10.86 23.33
C ILE A 653 2.38 -10.63 24.67
N GLN A 654 3.15 -10.42 25.77
CA GLN A 654 2.57 -10.20 27.10
C GLN A 654 1.75 -8.90 27.17
N GLU A 655 2.25 -7.84 26.56
CA GLU A 655 1.53 -6.56 26.48
C GLU A 655 0.28 -6.71 25.60
N LYS A 656 0.40 -7.43 24.48
CA LYS A 656 -0.72 -7.71 23.58
C LYS A 656 -1.82 -8.48 24.27
N LEU A 657 -1.50 -9.52 25.05
CA LEU A 657 -2.47 -10.28 25.84
C LEU A 657 -3.14 -9.44 26.92
N ARG A 658 -2.38 -8.57 27.60
CA ARG A 658 -2.94 -7.69 28.63
C ARG A 658 -3.91 -6.63 28.09
N THR A 659 -3.84 -6.31 26.81
CA THR A 659 -4.65 -5.25 26.21
C THR A 659 -5.68 -5.77 25.21
N SER A 660 -5.50 -6.99 24.67
CA SER A 660 -6.23 -7.44 23.49
C SER A 660 -6.68 -8.90 23.54
N LEU A 661 -6.66 -9.55 24.70
CA LEU A 661 -7.31 -10.86 24.88
C LEU A 661 -8.74 -10.63 25.37
N TYR A 662 -9.72 -11.07 24.61
CA TYR A 662 -11.14 -10.89 24.90
C TYR A 662 -11.84 -12.23 25.11
N GLY A 663 -13.02 -12.22 25.77
CA GLY A 663 -13.79 -13.43 26.04
C GLY A 663 -15.30 -13.18 25.95
N PHE A 664 -16.08 -14.24 25.89
CA PHE A 664 -17.56 -14.14 25.83
C PHE A 664 -18.19 -13.92 27.19
N LYS A 665 -17.45 -14.17 28.28
CA LYS A 665 -17.90 -13.94 29.66
C LYS A 665 -17.23 -12.70 30.25
N HIS A 666 -17.80 -12.18 31.33
CA HIS A 666 -17.17 -11.10 32.09
C HIS A 666 -15.83 -11.59 32.70
N PRO A 667 -14.76 -10.77 32.74
CA PRO A 667 -13.45 -11.20 33.27
C PRO A 667 -13.49 -11.91 34.64
N ASN A 668 -14.36 -11.47 35.53
CA ASN A 668 -14.49 -12.07 36.88
C ASN A 668 -14.97 -13.52 36.87
N GLN A 669 -15.57 -14.01 35.78
CA GLN A 669 -16.10 -15.38 35.68
C GLN A 669 -15.03 -16.40 35.25
N TYR A 670 -13.82 -15.96 34.87
CA TYR A 670 -12.72 -16.85 34.49
C TYR A 670 -11.82 -17.26 35.66
N GLY A 671 -12.08 -16.80 36.87
CA GLY A 671 -11.27 -17.16 38.04
C GLY A 671 -9.84 -16.58 38.03
N ASP A 672 -8.93 -17.21 38.78
CA ASP A 672 -7.50 -16.84 38.85
C ASP A 672 -6.68 -17.65 37.84
N VAL A 673 -6.81 -17.31 36.55
CA VAL A 673 -6.06 -17.92 35.47
C VAL A 673 -4.97 -16.98 34.97
N LEU A 674 -3.88 -17.52 34.39
CA LEU A 674 -2.75 -16.73 33.91
C LEU A 674 -3.13 -15.87 32.69
N LEU A 675 -3.80 -16.46 31.73
CA LEU A 675 -4.30 -15.77 30.52
C LEU A 675 -5.78 -15.45 30.73
N LYS A 676 -6.04 -14.25 31.24
CA LYS A 676 -7.37 -13.79 31.57
C LYS A 676 -7.86 -12.75 30.57
N PRO A 677 -9.07 -12.90 29.98
CA PRO A 677 -9.65 -11.87 29.14
C PRO A 677 -9.77 -10.53 29.85
N VAL A 678 -9.54 -9.42 29.12
CA VAL A 678 -9.57 -8.04 29.66
C VAL A 678 -10.99 -7.47 29.72
N ARG A 679 -11.87 -7.90 28.82
CA ARG A 679 -13.30 -7.55 28.81
C ARG A 679 -14.15 -8.58 28.07
N LYS A 680 -15.47 -8.46 28.26
CA LYS A 680 -16.46 -9.21 27.48
C LYS A 680 -16.57 -8.62 26.06
N LEU A 681 -16.73 -9.50 25.07
CA LEU A 681 -17.04 -9.16 23.68
C LEU A 681 -18.48 -8.66 23.55
N ASN A 682 -18.71 -7.69 22.69
CA ASN A 682 -20.04 -7.18 22.37
C ASN A 682 -20.61 -7.87 21.13
N THR A 683 -21.16 -9.09 21.33
CA THR A 683 -21.74 -9.89 20.24
C THR A 683 -23.07 -9.34 19.73
N GLU A 684 -23.82 -8.63 20.60
CA GLU A 684 -25.10 -8.01 20.21
C GLU A 684 -24.87 -6.97 19.11
N LEU A 685 -23.80 -6.19 19.20
CA LEU A 685 -23.43 -5.21 18.18
C LEU A 685 -23.06 -5.89 16.84
N ILE A 686 -22.40 -7.05 16.89
CA ILE A 686 -22.09 -7.81 15.66
C ILE A 686 -23.38 -8.25 14.97
N VAL A 687 -24.35 -8.76 15.73
CA VAL A 687 -25.65 -9.18 15.19
C VAL A 687 -26.42 -8.00 14.62
N GLU A 688 -26.48 -6.87 15.35
CA GLU A 688 -27.16 -5.63 14.90
C GLU A 688 -26.60 -5.12 13.57
N GLU A 689 -25.27 -5.16 13.39
CA GLU A 689 -24.59 -4.58 12.21
C GLU A 689 -24.22 -5.63 11.16
N TRP A 690 -24.64 -6.88 11.31
CA TRP A 690 -24.19 -7.97 10.43
C TRP A 690 -24.50 -7.72 8.96
N GLU A 691 -25.67 -7.17 8.64
CA GLU A 691 -26.05 -6.86 7.26
C GLU A 691 -25.10 -5.82 6.62
N ASN A 692 -24.72 -4.80 7.38
CA ASN A 692 -23.74 -3.81 6.92
C ASN A 692 -22.35 -4.44 6.71
N LEU A 693 -21.95 -5.36 7.61
CA LEU A 693 -20.70 -6.11 7.46
C LEU A 693 -20.74 -7.04 6.24
N GLN A 694 -21.85 -7.76 6.01
CA GLN A 694 -22.01 -8.59 4.81
C GLN A 694 -21.86 -7.76 3.54
N ARG A 695 -22.47 -6.56 3.47
CA ARG A 695 -22.36 -5.67 2.31
C ARG A 695 -20.92 -5.25 2.05
N ILE A 696 -20.14 -4.93 3.09
CA ILE A 696 -18.72 -4.63 2.97
C ILE A 696 -17.94 -5.84 2.42
N PHE A 697 -18.15 -7.03 2.98
CA PHE A 697 -17.42 -8.23 2.57
C PHE A 697 -17.81 -8.68 1.15
N VAL A 698 -19.07 -8.58 0.80
CA VAL A 698 -19.54 -8.83 -0.58
C VAL A 698 -18.91 -7.84 -1.56
N SER A 699 -18.82 -6.56 -1.19
CA SER A 699 -18.18 -5.54 -2.02
C SER A 699 -16.70 -5.83 -2.26
N LEU A 700 -15.99 -6.33 -1.26
CA LEU A 700 -14.61 -6.79 -1.39
C LEU A 700 -14.49 -8.04 -2.26
N ALA A 701 -15.38 -9.04 -2.06
CA ALA A 701 -15.41 -10.27 -2.85
C ALA A 701 -15.71 -10.02 -4.34
N LEU A 702 -16.59 -9.09 -4.63
CA LEU A 702 -16.94 -8.69 -5.99
C LEU A 702 -15.98 -7.64 -6.58
N LYS A 703 -14.93 -7.26 -5.84
CA LYS A 703 -13.92 -6.28 -6.27
C LYS A 703 -14.47 -4.89 -6.64
N THR A 704 -15.62 -4.50 -6.06
CA THR A 704 -16.16 -3.14 -6.23
C THR A 704 -15.33 -2.11 -5.48
N THR A 705 -14.60 -2.57 -4.47
CA THR A 705 -13.66 -1.80 -3.65
C THR A 705 -12.48 -2.67 -3.22
N THR A 706 -11.50 -2.07 -2.53
CA THR A 706 -10.31 -2.75 -2.00
C THR A 706 -10.27 -2.66 -0.47
N GLN A 707 -9.52 -3.57 0.17
CA GLN A 707 -9.28 -3.50 1.61
C GLN A 707 -8.70 -2.14 2.01
N SER A 708 -7.73 -1.65 1.25
CA SER A 708 -7.04 -0.38 1.55
C SER A 708 -8.01 0.79 1.60
N ILE A 709 -8.95 0.90 0.67
CA ILE A 709 -9.97 1.95 0.65
C ILE A 709 -10.91 1.83 1.85
N ILE A 710 -11.48 0.65 2.08
CA ILE A 710 -12.45 0.40 3.17
C ILE A 710 -11.81 0.64 4.54
N VAL A 711 -10.64 0.05 4.79
CA VAL A 711 -9.97 0.19 6.09
C VAL A 711 -9.52 1.63 6.34
N HIS A 712 -9.04 2.33 5.32
CA HIS A 712 -8.67 3.73 5.43
C HIS A 712 -9.86 4.60 5.85
N LYS A 713 -11.00 4.45 5.16
CA LYS A 713 -12.23 5.19 5.48
C LYS A 713 -12.78 4.83 6.86
N LEU A 714 -12.90 3.54 7.19
CA LEU A 714 -13.37 3.10 8.51
C LEU A 714 -12.48 3.60 9.66
N ASN A 715 -11.16 3.64 9.48
CA ASN A 715 -10.23 4.15 10.50
C ASN A 715 -10.35 5.66 10.71
N SER A 716 -10.71 6.39 9.67
CA SER A 716 -10.86 7.86 9.69
C SER A 716 -12.22 8.32 10.22
N TYR A 717 -13.24 7.44 10.27
CA TYR A 717 -14.54 7.75 10.86
C TYR A 717 -14.45 8.17 12.32
N ALA A 718 -15.37 9.02 12.74
CA ALA A 718 -15.53 9.36 14.16
C ALA A 718 -15.74 8.09 15.01
N ARG A 719 -15.25 8.11 16.27
CA ARG A 719 -15.22 6.95 17.18
C ARG A 719 -16.55 6.20 17.40
N LYS A 720 -17.68 6.76 16.97
CA LYS A 720 -19.04 6.23 17.21
C LYS A 720 -19.65 5.47 16.01
N ASN A 721 -18.92 5.18 14.96
CA ASN A 721 -19.44 4.36 13.88
C ASN A 721 -19.68 2.92 14.36
N LYS A 722 -20.93 2.46 14.35
CA LYS A 722 -21.33 1.15 14.85
C LYS A 722 -20.79 0.01 14.01
N THR A 723 -20.83 0.14 12.68
CA THR A 723 -20.34 -0.88 11.74
C THR A 723 -18.85 -1.13 11.95
N ARG A 724 -18.04 -0.05 12.14
CA ARG A 724 -16.63 -0.18 12.49
C ARG A 724 -16.42 -0.92 13.79
N GLN A 725 -17.21 -0.56 14.82
CA GLN A 725 -17.10 -1.20 16.13
C GLN A 725 -17.49 -2.68 16.07
N ALA A 726 -18.53 -3.03 15.32
CA ALA A 726 -18.94 -4.41 15.10
C ALA A 726 -17.85 -5.21 14.38
N LEU A 727 -17.22 -4.64 13.36
CA LEU A 727 -16.10 -5.25 12.66
C LEU A 727 -14.91 -5.52 13.60
N TRP A 728 -14.61 -4.56 14.48
CA TRP A 728 -13.57 -4.74 15.49
C TRP A 728 -13.91 -5.79 16.54
N GLU A 729 -15.17 -5.88 16.97
CA GLU A 729 -15.60 -6.93 17.90
C GLU A 729 -15.46 -8.32 17.26
N TYR A 730 -15.80 -8.45 15.99
CA TYR A 730 -15.61 -9.69 15.25
C TYR A 730 -14.11 -10.03 15.10
N ASP A 731 -13.28 -9.06 14.71
CA ASP A 731 -11.82 -9.19 14.65
C ASP A 731 -11.22 -9.62 15.99
N ASN A 732 -11.71 -9.08 17.09
CA ASN A 732 -11.27 -9.41 18.44
C ASN A 732 -11.54 -10.87 18.83
N ILE A 733 -12.62 -11.49 18.34
CA ILE A 733 -12.89 -12.92 18.55
C ILE A 733 -11.77 -13.76 17.92
N ILE A 734 -11.51 -13.55 16.64
CA ILE A 734 -10.54 -14.32 15.87
C ILE A 734 -9.11 -14.07 16.38
N SER A 735 -8.78 -12.81 16.65
CA SER A 735 -7.47 -12.46 17.20
C SER A 735 -7.24 -13.07 18.60
N SER A 736 -8.29 -13.18 19.44
CA SER A 736 -8.17 -13.82 20.76
C SER A 736 -7.89 -15.33 20.64
N LEU A 737 -8.55 -16.03 19.72
CA LEU A 737 -8.24 -17.42 19.39
C LEU A 737 -6.78 -17.56 18.96
N TYR A 738 -6.34 -16.72 18.03
CA TYR A 738 -4.96 -16.73 17.55
C TYR A 738 -3.93 -16.46 18.65
N LEU A 739 -4.19 -15.49 19.56
CA LEU A 739 -3.28 -15.16 20.66
C LEU A 739 -3.05 -16.38 21.58
N LEU A 740 -4.09 -17.17 21.83
CA LEU A 740 -3.98 -18.41 22.61
C LEU A 740 -3.15 -19.45 21.87
N ASP A 741 -3.39 -19.64 20.57
CA ASP A 741 -2.60 -20.56 19.75
C ASP A 741 -1.14 -20.13 19.65
N PHE A 742 -0.88 -18.82 19.54
CA PHE A 742 0.47 -18.28 19.51
C PHE A 742 1.26 -18.58 20.80
N VAL A 743 0.62 -18.50 21.96
CA VAL A 743 1.27 -18.86 23.25
C VAL A 743 1.46 -20.36 23.37
N ASP A 744 0.45 -21.14 22.97
CA ASP A 744 0.44 -22.58 23.21
C ASP A 744 1.31 -23.39 22.24
N SER A 745 1.48 -22.93 21.00
CA SER A 745 2.16 -23.69 19.95
C SER A 745 3.55 -23.12 19.60
N PRO A 746 4.65 -23.73 20.06
CA PRO A 746 6.01 -23.37 19.62
C PRO A 746 6.21 -23.64 18.13
N ARG A 747 5.56 -24.68 17.58
CA ARG A 747 5.61 -24.99 16.15
C ARG A 747 5.02 -23.85 15.30
N LEU A 748 3.88 -23.30 15.71
CA LEU A 748 3.29 -22.14 15.02
C LEU A 748 4.25 -20.95 15.00
N ARG A 749 4.87 -20.61 16.14
CA ARG A 749 5.86 -19.52 16.23
C ARG A 749 7.08 -19.76 15.35
N LYS A 750 7.59 -21.03 15.29
CA LYS A 750 8.70 -21.41 14.41
C LYS A 750 8.32 -21.21 12.94
N ASN A 751 7.15 -21.67 12.54
CA ASN A 751 6.66 -21.56 11.16
C ASN A 751 6.50 -20.10 10.73
N ILE A 752 5.94 -19.25 11.60
CA ILE A 752 5.82 -17.80 11.35
C ILE A 752 7.21 -17.18 11.12
N GLN A 753 8.18 -17.49 11.99
CA GLN A 753 9.53 -16.96 11.85
C GLN A 753 10.19 -17.43 10.55
N THR A 754 10.03 -18.71 10.19
CA THR A 754 10.55 -19.25 8.94
C THR A 754 9.93 -18.58 7.72
N ALA A 755 8.60 -18.40 7.69
CA ALA A 755 7.92 -17.71 6.59
C ALA A 755 8.41 -16.26 6.42
N LEU A 756 8.60 -15.53 7.52
CA LEU A 756 9.13 -14.16 7.49
C LEU A 756 10.60 -14.12 7.02
N ASN A 757 11.43 -15.06 7.45
CA ASN A 757 12.82 -15.16 6.99
C ASN A 757 12.90 -15.42 5.48
N ARG A 758 12.00 -16.23 4.92
CA ARG A 758 11.90 -16.45 3.47
C ARG A 758 11.56 -15.16 2.71
N GLY A 759 10.66 -14.34 3.24
CA GLY A 759 10.37 -13.00 2.72
C GLY A 759 11.61 -12.09 2.74
N GLU A 760 12.36 -12.08 3.83
CA GLU A 760 13.60 -11.30 3.94
C GLU A 760 14.69 -11.78 2.96
N SER A 761 14.84 -13.10 2.77
CA SER A 761 15.75 -13.67 1.76
C SER A 761 15.39 -13.18 0.35
N TYR A 762 14.10 -13.19 0.01
CA TYR A 762 13.63 -12.65 -1.26
C TYR A 762 13.98 -11.15 -1.43
N HIS A 763 13.84 -10.35 -0.36
CA HIS A 763 14.21 -8.93 -0.40
C HIS A 763 15.70 -8.73 -0.69
N GLN A 764 16.56 -9.61 -0.18
CA GLN A 764 18.00 -9.56 -0.46
C GLN A 764 18.28 -9.87 -1.94
N LEU A 765 17.65 -10.93 -2.52
CA LEU A 765 17.77 -11.26 -3.93
C LEU A 765 17.30 -10.09 -4.81
N ARG A 766 16.12 -9.53 -4.55
CA ARG A 766 15.61 -8.39 -5.33
C ARG A 766 16.52 -7.17 -5.24
N ARG A 767 17.10 -6.91 -4.08
CA ARG A 767 18.08 -5.82 -3.92
C ARG A 767 19.34 -6.06 -4.75
N ALA A 768 19.81 -7.31 -4.83
CA ALA A 768 20.96 -7.68 -5.67
C ALA A 768 20.64 -7.49 -7.16
N VAL A 769 19.48 -7.92 -7.63
CA VAL A 769 19.01 -7.73 -9.01
C VAL A 769 18.88 -6.24 -9.33
N SER A 770 18.21 -5.45 -8.49
CA SER A 770 17.90 -4.03 -8.75
C SER A 770 18.99 -3.05 -8.27
N TYR A 771 20.25 -3.47 -8.19
CA TYR A 771 21.33 -2.68 -7.59
C TYR A 771 21.86 -1.56 -8.49
N ALA A 772 21.55 -1.54 -9.78
CA ALA A 772 21.98 -0.44 -10.66
C ALA A 772 21.53 0.92 -10.08
N ASN A 773 22.31 1.96 -10.34
CA ASN A 773 22.13 3.30 -9.73
C ASN A 773 22.17 3.29 -8.20
N PHE A 774 22.99 2.38 -7.60
CA PHE A 774 23.09 2.19 -6.15
C PHE A 774 21.76 1.86 -5.48
N GLY A 775 20.87 1.14 -6.17
CA GLY A 775 19.54 0.76 -5.68
C GLY A 775 18.52 1.89 -5.61
N LYS A 776 18.84 3.09 -6.14
CA LYS A 776 17.90 4.22 -6.20
C LYS A 776 17.10 4.18 -7.50
N LEU A 777 15.78 4.22 -7.39
CA LEU A 777 14.90 4.17 -8.56
C LEU A 777 14.94 5.48 -9.35
N ARG A 778 15.12 5.39 -10.66
CA ARG A 778 15.21 6.55 -11.56
C ARG A 778 13.95 6.79 -12.38
N PHE A 779 12.87 6.08 -12.12
CA PHE A 779 11.60 6.21 -12.82
C PHE A 779 10.79 7.37 -12.29
N THR A 780 10.21 8.17 -13.18
CA THR A 780 9.48 9.40 -12.86
C THR A 780 7.96 9.24 -12.88
N SER A 781 7.46 8.15 -13.45
CA SER A 781 6.04 7.81 -13.48
C SER A 781 5.73 6.60 -12.61
N GLU A 782 4.50 6.51 -12.14
CA GLU A 782 4.00 5.31 -11.43
C GLU A 782 3.99 4.10 -12.35
N ASP A 783 3.62 4.30 -13.61
CA ASP A 783 3.58 3.23 -14.61
C ASP A 783 4.96 2.61 -14.84
N ASP A 784 6.04 3.42 -14.95
CA ASP A 784 7.41 2.90 -15.05
C ASP A 784 7.87 2.17 -13.79
N GLN A 785 7.43 2.64 -12.61
CA GLN A 785 7.73 1.96 -11.34
C GLN A 785 7.03 0.59 -11.28
N HIS A 786 5.80 0.49 -11.75
CA HIS A 786 5.09 -0.78 -11.88
C HIS A 786 5.77 -1.73 -12.87
N LEU A 787 6.21 -1.23 -14.03
CA LEU A 787 6.97 -2.04 -15.00
C LEU A 787 8.27 -2.56 -14.37
N TRP A 788 9.05 -1.70 -13.71
CA TRP A 788 10.26 -2.13 -13.00
C TRP A 788 9.94 -3.20 -11.95
N HIS A 789 8.89 -2.98 -11.17
CA HIS A 789 8.50 -3.88 -10.08
C HIS A 789 8.15 -5.28 -10.59
N GLU A 790 7.32 -5.37 -11.63
CA GLU A 790 6.93 -6.64 -12.24
C GLU A 790 8.07 -7.31 -12.99
N CYS A 791 8.91 -6.56 -13.72
CA CYS A 791 10.12 -7.11 -14.35
C CYS A 791 11.12 -7.63 -13.31
N SER A 792 11.30 -6.91 -12.19
CA SER A 792 12.16 -7.35 -11.08
C SER A 792 11.62 -8.65 -10.45
N ARG A 793 10.30 -8.76 -10.25
CA ARG A 793 9.65 -9.98 -9.78
C ARG A 793 9.85 -11.14 -10.76
N LEU A 794 9.69 -10.90 -12.05
CA LEU A 794 9.88 -11.90 -13.09
C LEU A 794 11.32 -12.44 -13.13
N VAL A 795 12.30 -11.55 -13.12
CA VAL A 795 13.72 -11.94 -13.13
C VAL A 795 14.08 -12.72 -11.87
N THR A 796 13.59 -12.30 -10.69
CA THR A 796 13.80 -13.04 -9.44
C THR A 796 13.11 -14.41 -9.47
N ASN A 797 11.90 -14.52 -10.04
CA ASN A 797 11.20 -15.80 -10.22
C ASN A 797 11.97 -16.74 -11.14
N CYS A 798 12.57 -16.23 -12.21
CA CYS A 798 13.44 -17.03 -13.10
C CYS A 798 14.67 -17.58 -12.35
N ILE A 799 15.29 -16.79 -11.48
CA ILE A 799 16.43 -17.22 -10.66
C ILE A 799 15.99 -18.32 -9.69
N ILE A 800 14.85 -18.12 -9.02
CA ILE A 800 14.29 -19.11 -8.09
C ILE A 800 13.93 -20.41 -8.83
N PHE A 801 13.31 -20.32 -10.01
CA PHE A 801 13.01 -21.50 -10.84
C PHE A 801 14.28 -22.28 -11.20
N TYR A 802 15.32 -21.57 -11.64
CA TYR A 802 16.62 -22.19 -12.00
C TYR A 802 17.23 -22.94 -10.81
N ASN A 803 17.30 -22.29 -9.65
CA ASN A 803 17.84 -22.88 -8.43
C ASN A 803 16.97 -24.05 -7.92
N MET A 804 15.65 -23.88 -7.94
CA MET A 804 14.73 -24.96 -7.55
C MET A 804 14.80 -26.17 -8.50
N THR A 805 15.07 -25.95 -9.77
CA THR A 805 15.29 -27.06 -10.72
C THR A 805 16.54 -27.85 -10.36
N ILE A 806 17.64 -27.17 -9.98
CA ILE A 806 18.87 -27.82 -9.49
C ILE A 806 18.54 -28.66 -8.24
N LEU A 807 17.88 -28.05 -7.25
CA LEU A 807 17.53 -28.73 -6.00
C LEU A 807 16.54 -29.89 -6.21
N SER A 808 15.59 -29.75 -7.13
CA SER A 808 14.60 -30.79 -7.47
C SER A 808 15.27 -32.01 -8.12
N GLN A 809 16.26 -31.80 -9.02
CA GLN A 809 17.01 -32.88 -9.62
C GLN A 809 17.99 -33.52 -8.63
N LEU A 810 18.60 -32.74 -7.73
CA LEU A 810 19.41 -33.29 -6.63
C LEU A 810 18.55 -34.16 -5.71
N TRP A 811 17.34 -33.69 -5.36
CA TRP A 811 16.38 -34.44 -4.59
C TRP A 811 16.06 -35.80 -5.24
N ALA A 812 15.67 -35.80 -6.51
CA ALA A 812 15.33 -37.02 -7.25
C ALA A 812 16.48 -38.06 -7.32
N ARG A 813 17.73 -37.61 -7.41
CA ARG A 813 18.90 -38.50 -7.35
C ARG A 813 19.15 -39.09 -5.97
N GLN A 814 18.90 -38.35 -4.92
CA GLN A 814 19.11 -38.79 -3.54
C GLN A 814 17.98 -39.66 -3.01
N GLU A 815 16.78 -39.62 -3.59
CA GLU A 815 15.70 -40.57 -3.29
C GLU A 815 16.15 -42.04 -3.39
N ALA A 816 17.18 -42.28 -4.19
CA ALA A 816 17.81 -43.60 -4.27
C ALA A 816 18.76 -43.94 -3.09
N THR A 817 19.17 -42.98 -2.28
CA THR A 817 20.25 -43.12 -1.28
C THR A 817 19.88 -42.86 0.21
N GLN A 818 18.63 -42.54 0.52
CA GLN A 818 18.06 -42.30 1.87
C GLN A 818 18.57 -41.09 2.69
N ASP A 819 19.41 -40.17 2.15
CA ASP A 819 20.01 -39.05 2.91
C ASP A 819 19.46 -37.69 2.51
N MET A 820 18.13 -37.49 2.64
CA MET A 820 17.41 -36.48 1.88
C MET A 820 16.87 -35.26 2.64
N ALA A 821 16.73 -35.38 3.97
CA ALA A 821 16.03 -34.36 4.75
C ALA A 821 16.67 -32.96 4.67
N HIS A 822 17.98 -32.89 4.43
CA HIS A 822 18.73 -31.63 4.40
C HIS A 822 18.52 -30.79 3.13
N ILE A 823 18.22 -31.40 1.96
CA ILE A 823 18.00 -30.62 0.72
C ILE A 823 16.74 -29.77 0.81
N ALA A 824 15.71 -30.27 1.48
CA ALA A 824 14.47 -29.52 1.71
C ALA A 824 14.66 -28.25 2.59
N HIS A 825 15.80 -28.13 3.27
CA HIS A 825 16.15 -26.95 4.05
C HIS A 825 17.03 -25.95 3.31
N ILE A 826 17.47 -26.26 2.07
CA ILE A 826 18.26 -25.35 1.26
C ILE A 826 17.35 -24.31 0.61
N SER A 827 17.56 -23.02 0.94
CA SER A 827 16.83 -21.93 0.30
C SER A 827 17.21 -21.82 -1.19
N PRO A 828 16.25 -21.78 -2.13
CA PRO A 828 16.52 -21.55 -3.54
C PRO A 828 16.83 -20.08 -3.87
N VAL A 829 16.75 -19.21 -2.89
CA VAL A 829 16.95 -17.76 -3.05
C VAL A 829 18.45 -17.45 -2.97
N ALA A 830 19.16 -17.72 -4.07
CA ALA A 830 20.60 -17.50 -4.21
C ALA A 830 20.91 -16.87 -5.55
N TRP A 831 21.97 -16.06 -5.63
CA TRP A 831 22.35 -15.31 -6.84
C TRP A 831 23.86 -15.21 -7.06
N GLN A 832 24.67 -15.82 -6.21
CA GLN A 832 26.14 -15.72 -6.24
C GLN A 832 26.76 -16.24 -7.54
N ASN A 833 26.08 -17.18 -8.18
CA ASN A 833 26.48 -17.79 -9.45
C ASN A 833 25.85 -17.12 -10.68
N ILE A 834 25.21 -15.93 -10.54
CA ILE A 834 24.52 -15.26 -11.65
C ILE A 834 25.13 -13.89 -11.91
N ASN A 835 25.52 -13.65 -13.16
CA ASN A 835 25.99 -12.35 -13.60
C ASN A 835 24.84 -11.44 -14.04
N PHE A 836 24.64 -10.33 -13.30
CA PHE A 836 23.64 -9.30 -13.62
C PHE A 836 24.20 -8.11 -14.38
N TYR A 837 25.52 -7.90 -14.30
CA TYR A 837 26.18 -6.69 -14.78
C TYR A 837 27.35 -7.07 -15.69
N GLY A 838 27.59 -6.25 -16.70
CA GLY A 838 28.65 -6.44 -17.67
C GLY A 838 28.22 -5.99 -19.05
N ARG A 839 28.95 -6.45 -20.08
CA ARG A 839 28.54 -6.29 -21.47
C ARG A 839 27.67 -7.48 -21.88
N TYR A 840 26.56 -7.20 -22.54
CA TYR A 840 25.63 -8.21 -23.01
C TYR A 840 25.77 -8.45 -24.53
N GLU A 841 25.75 -9.69 -24.92
CA GLU A 841 25.75 -10.13 -26.32
C GLU A 841 24.53 -11.03 -26.52
N PHE A 842 23.44 -10.46 -27.03
CA PHE A 842 22.18 -11.19 -27.25
C PHE A 842 22.07 -11.80 -28.65
N THR A 843 22.83 -11.29 -29.63
CA THR A 843 22.83 -11.82 -31.03
C THR A 843 23.57 -13.13 -31.16
N LYS A 844 24.51 -13.40 -30.25
CA LYS A 844 25.17 -14.72 -30.20
C LYS A 844 24.27 -15.70 -29.47
N ALA A 845 24.18 -16.94 -29.98
CA ALA A 845 23.50 -18.02 -29.30
C ALA A 845 24.16 -18.22 -27.92
N SER A 846 23.37 -18.08 -26.83
CA SER A 846 23.85 -18.42 -25.50
C SER A 846 24.11 -19.95 -25.43
N GLU A 847 25.23 -20.35 -24.83
CA GLU A 847 25.44 -21.77 -24.55
C GLU A 847 24.31 -22.29 -23.66
N PRO A 848 23.68 -23.43 -24.04
CA PRO A 848 22.62 -24.02 -23.24
C PRO A 848 23.17 -24.47 -21.87
N ILE A 849 22.41 -24.18 -20.83
CA ILE A 849 22.76 -24.62 -19.48
C ILE A 849 22.66 -26.15 -19.42
N ASN A 850 23.79 -26.82 -19.18
CA ASN A 850 23.81 -28.26 -18.98
C ASN A 850 23.47 -28.61 -17.52
N MET A 851 22.19 -28.76 -17.25
CA MET A 851 21.67 -29.03 -15.93
C MET A 851 22.17 -30.37 -15.35
N GLU A 852 22.26 -31.39 -16.19
CA GLU A 852 22.71 -32.73 -15.77
C GLU A 852 24.16 -32.67 -15.23
N LYS A 853 25.05 -31.98 -15.94
CA LYS A 853 26.46 -31.81 -15.52
C LYS A 853 26.58 -31.03 -14.22
N ILE A 854 25.72 -30.00 -14.02
CA ILE A 854 25.67 -29.21 -12.77
C ILE A 854 25.26 -30.10 -11.62
N VAL A 855 24.17 -30.82 -11.77
CA VAL A 855 23.60 -31.70 -10.72
C VAL A 855 24.56 -32.84 -10.39
N GLU A 856 25.22 -33.41 -11.36
CA GLU A 856 26.23 -34.45 -11.16
C GLU A 856 27.42 -33.95 -10.32
N ALA A 857 27.94 -32.77 -10.67
CA ALA A 857 29.05 -32.14 -9.94
C ALA A 857 28.65 -31.84 -8.48
N LEU A 858 27.42 -31.37 -8.26
CA LEU A 858 26.91 -31.03 -6.91
C LEU A 858 26.61 -32.29 -6.08
N ALA A 859 26.10 -33.36 -6.66
CA ALA A 859 25.77 -34.59 -5.97
C ALA A 859 27.01 -35.25 -5.29
N HIS A 860 28.20 -35.06 -5.87
CA HIS A 860 29.46 -35.54 -5.34
C HIS A 860 30.22 -34.48 -4.48
N HIS A 861 29.66 -33.30 -4.31
CA HIS A 861 30.35 -32.21 -3.62
C HIS A 861 30.34 -32.40 -2.09
N PRO A 862 31.52 -32.26 -1.39
CA PRO A 862 31.62 -32.49 0.05
C PRO A 862 30.71 -31.62 0.91
N ILE A 863 30.31 -30.46 0.43
CA ILE A 863 29.42 -29.49 1.14
C ILE A 863 28.10 -30.15 1.51
N LEU A 864 27.50 -30.98 0.64
CA LEU A 864 26.23 -31.65 0.96
C LEU A 864 26.38 -32.62 2.13
N SER A 865 27.47 -33.38 2.18
CA SER A 865 27.72 -34.36 3.25
C SER A 865 28.15 -33.69 4.57
N MET A 866 28.80 -32.55 4.54
CA MET A 866 29.15 -31.77 5.75
C MET A 866 27.90 -31.18 6.40
N TRP A 867 26.99 -30.61 5.61
CA TRP A 867 25.74 -30.02 6.12
C TRP A 867 24.77 -31.07 6.69
N ALA A 868 24.74 -32.26 6.11
CA ALA A 868 23.93 -33.38 6.65
C ALA A 868 24.34 -33.75 8.09
N LYS A 869 25.59 -33.53 8.47
CA LYS A 869 26.12 -33.81 9.82
C LYS A 869 25.90 -32.67 10.83
N GLU A 870 25.67 -31.43 10.38
CA GLU A 870 25.50 -30.26 11.23
C GLU A 870 24.04 -29.95 11.58
N MET A 871 23.09 -30.60 10.93
CA MET A 871 21.67 -30.38 11.22
C MET A 871 21.27 -31.15 12.49
N PRO A 872 20.71 -30.47 13.51
CA PRO A 872 20.12 -31.18 14.65
C PRO A 872 18.89 -31.96 14.19
N GLY A 873 18.85 -33.26 14.48
CA GLY A 873 17.80 -34.15 14.13
C GLY A 873 16.42 -33.81 14.72
#